data_2cf01737fb4c9de6f393af5eb22b0107
#
_entry.id   2cf01737fb4c9de6f393af5eb22b0107
#
_cell.length_a   1.000
_cell.length_b   1.000
_cell.length_c   1.000
_cell.angle_alpha   90.00
_cell.angle_beta   90.00
_cell.angle_gamma   90.00
#
_symmetry.space_group_name_H-M   'P 1'
#
loop_
_entity.id
_entity.type
_entity.pdbx_description
1 polymer ?
#
loop_
_entity_poly.entity_id
_entity_poly.type
_entity_poly.pdbx_seq_one_letter_code
_entity_poly.pdbx_strand_id
1 'polypeptide(L)'
;MLLTRSSLACAILALAFVAQLPAQSNERIALRYATFDPLSGEPQIPDLLRAGSRNCMFVVQFADKPDERMRAALRGLGGDVVGFLPHRAHLVRMSATIAAQAAALPGVRWVGAYHPAYRIDASLLDTLVQNGGSKPCNVVLVDKRKDKVALLAKLRAAGVEVLHEQPGSLLVEAKLDARQLVEVANFDEVAWIDESTPIGIDMDNARIQGGANHIEAAAGYLGQGVRGHIYEGVQDTHPDFTVAPIPVLSCNAADNHGHATGGIVFGNGTSNVGSRGMAPMAVPYYTNYACVNVGVSRWQVVEQLVQTHEVSFTTASWGNALTTSYTSITADADDIVFDHGIVWTQSQSNNGDRQSRPQAWAKNVISVGGVRHYDNADLGDDSWAGGASIGPAADGRIKPDLCSFYDSVRTSDRTGLDGYDPSDSTATFGGTSAATPIVAGHNALAIQMFTDGLFGPVRVPGGTRFQNRPNFTTLKALQVACASQYAFASSSTNNRREHQGWGHPSLSAMWNDRASIHVVDETKPLQQGEVVRYRMQVAPGRSELKVAMTFADPAANPAAALTRVNDLTLRAIAPDGTVYWGNHGLRTGTSSAGGGAADSIDTMECVFVPQPIAGVWSIDVIADLVVADSHAATAAMDADFGLAVRGATFAGLGSPGAATAYGASCTGSKPGSPQSCVIRNDTTAKTSVALRASATYAFEVTTPVALEIVGFEVFANSTTGNPLTVPAHVFALDAAGTPSIPLATGSITIGTAPGWTTAHVSTALVAAGSTFCVGFDTGAVPPSAFEATTGGQDIPYHRFENGAWGVRTTGRFEWSIRVLCRPTTTLPPMLQAAGVMDAGHSYELTMTDALPLTFGGIAIGISNTSMNGIPLPLPLDVVGAVGCTILSDQLVVGTGFVDGVGSFRMPVSIPNSPYFVGWRIYHQGVVVDPTANAFGYVLTHGIAVQIGG
;
A
#
# COMPACT_ATOMS: atom_id res chain seq x y z
N MET A 1 -1.26 -4.28 -43.81
CA MET A 1 -2.72 -4.09 -43.85
C MET A 1 -3.00 -2.85 -43.05
N LEU A 2 -3.37 -1.77 -43.70
CA LEU A 2 -3.56 -0.45 -43.07
C LEU A 2 -4.74 -0.49 -42.10
N LEU A 3 -4.47 -0.32 -40.79
CA LEU A 3 -5.49 -0.05 -39.79
C LEU A 3 -6.06 1.36 -40.05
N THR A 4 -7.32 1.46 -40.37
CA THR A 4 -8.00 2.74 -40.60
C THR A 4 -8.19 3.46 -39.28
N ARG A 5 -7.94 4.77 -39.25
CA ARG A 5 -8.03 5.69 -38.09
C ARG A 5 -9.35 5.61 -37.31
N SER A 6 -10.40 5.06 -37.89
CA SER A 6 -11.76 4.97 -37.33
C SER A 6 -11.97 3.87 -36.28
N SER A 7 -11.19 2.80 -36.29
CA SER A 7 -11.40 1.66 -35.37
C SER A 7 -10.76 1.86 -33.99
N LEU A 8 -9.78 2.77 -33.88
CA LEU A 8 -9.11 3.06 -32.61
C LEU A 8 -9.78 4.23 -31.85
N ALA A 9 -10.38 5.19 -32.59
CA ALA A 9 -11.05 6.35 -31.99
C ALA A 9 -12.31 5.99 -31.19
N CYS A 10 -13.01 4.91 -31.51
CA CYS A 10 -14.18 4.44 -30.75
C CYS A 10 -13.83 3.77 -29.40
N ALA A 11 -12.59 3.32 -29.20
CA ALA A 11 -12.15 2.73 -27.94
C ALA A 11 -11.74 3.78 -26.88
N ILE A 12 -11.44 5.00 -27.30
CA ILE A 12 -10.85 6.08 -26.47
C ILE A 12 -11.93 6.91 -25.73
N LEU A 13 -13.18 6.96 -26.21
CA LEU A 13 -14.26 7.77 -25.59
C LEU A 13 -14.81 7.23 -24.27
N ALA A 14 -14.33 6.10 -23.76
CA ALA A 14 -14.76 5.49 -22.48
C ALA A 14 -13.90 5.88 -21.27
N LEU A 15 -12.86 6.72 -21.43
CA LEU A 15 -11.85 6.98 -20.37
C LEU A 15 -12.09 8.25 -19.52
N ALA A 16 -13.18 8.98 -19.71
CA ALA A 16 -13.41 10.28 -19.03
C ALA A 16 -14.57 10.27 -18.03
N PHE A 17 -14.60 9.33 -17.07
CA PHE A 17 -15.42 9.46 -15.87
C PHE A 17 -14.64 9.01 -14.64
N VAL A 18 -13.89 9.93 -14.02
CA VAL A 18 -13.42 9.75 -12.65
C VAL A 18 -14.59 10.09 -11.71
N ALA A 19 -15.40 9.10 -11.39
CA ALA A 19 -16.36 9.20 -10.28
C ALA A 19 -15.57 9.19 -8.96
N GLN A 20 -15.89 10.13 -8.06
CA GLN A 20 -15.42 10.09 -6.67
C GLN A 20 -15.81 8.74 -6.05
N LEU A 21 -14.81 7.95 -5.66
CA LEU A 21 -15.00 6.60 -5.12
C LEU A 21 -15.43 6.67 -3.66
N PRO A 22 -16.45 5.91 -3.25
CA PRO A 22 -16.70 5.62 -1.84
C PRO A 22 -15.53 4.79 -1.28
N ALA A 23 -15.38 4.73 0.06
CA ALA A 23 -14.33 4.02 0.77
C ALA A 23 -13.99 2.67 0.09
N GLN A 24 -12.71 2.51 -0.31
CA GLN A 24 -12.27 1.39 -1.14
C GLN A 24 -12.42 0.09 -0.36
N SER A 25 -13.27 -0.82 -0.82
CA SER A 25 -13.29 -2.17 -0.29
C SER A 25 -12.00 -2.89 -0.70
N ASN A 26 -11.32 -3.56 0.24
CA ASN A 26 -10.11 -4.36 0.01
C ASN A 26 -10.30 -5.53 -0.98
N GLU A 27 -11.40 -5.58 -1.68
CA GLU A 27 -11.80 -6.63 -2.64
C GLU A 27 -11.50 -6.28 -4.10
N ARG A 28 -11.13 -5.02 -4.37
CA ARG A 28 -10.86 -4.55 -5.74
C ARG A 28 -9.38 -4.69 -6.10
N ILE A 29 -9.07 -4.98 -7.35
CA ILE A 29 -7.75 -4.78 -7.95
C ILE A 29 -7.64 -3.31 -8.35
N ALA A 30 -6.62 -2.60 -7.86
CA ALA A 30 -6.38 -1.19 -8.17
C ALA A 30 -5.13 -1.04 -9.04
N LEU A 31 -5.35 -0.77 -10.33
CA LEU A 31 -4.34 -0.47 -11.33
C LEU A 31 -4.59 0.93 -11.91
N ARG A 32 -3.59 1.57 -12.47
CA ARG A 32 -3.77 2.83 -13.22
C ARG A 32 -4.76 2.68 -14.38
N TYR A 33 -4.74 1.53 -15.04
CA TYR A 33 -5.67 1.22 -16.13
C TYR A 33 -7.13 1.17 -15.66
N ALA A 34 -7.41 0.53 -14.54
CA ALA A 34 -8.76 0.44 -13.96
C ALA A 34 -8.72 -0.08 -12.52
N THR A 35 -9.71 0.34 -11.72
CA THR A 35 -10.00 -0.27 -10.41
C THR A 35 -11.28 -1.08 -10.51
N PHE A 36 -11.21 -2.40 -10.31
CA PHE A 36 -12.33 -3.32 -10.52
C PHE A 36 -12.36 -4.46 -9.50
N ASP A 37 -13.55 -4.98 -9.20
CA ASP A 37 -13.69 -6.25 -8.50
C ASP A 37 -13.57 -7.39 -9.53
N PRO A 38 -12.51 -8.22 -9.45
CA PRO A 38 -12.28 -9.25 -10.44
C PRO A 38 -13.33 -10.37 -10.46
N LEU A 39 -14.08 -10.55 -9.38
CA LEU A 39 -15.23 -11.50 -9.35
C LEU A 39 -16.47 -10.93 -10.03
N SER A 40 -16.54 -9.61 -10.22
CA SER A 40 -17.59 -8.96 -11.01
C SER A 40 -17.24 -8.86 -12.50
N GLY A 41 -16.01 -9.21 -12.87
CA GLY A 41 -15.48 -9.21 -14.23
C GLY A 41 -14.30 -8.27 -14.41
N GLU A 42 -13.46 -8.56 -15.40
CA GLU A 42 -12.33 -7.72 -15.80
C GLU A 42 -12.81 -6.49 -16.59
N PRO A 43 -12.03 -5.38 -16.57
CA PRO A 43 -12.35 -4.19 -17.37
C PRO A 43 -12.31 -4.53 -18.86
N GLN A 44 -12.99 -3.71 -19.68
CA GLN A 44 -12.87 -3.84 -21.12
C GLN A 44 -11.45 -3.50 -21.58
N ILE A 45 -10.80 -4.45 -22.22
CA ILE A 45 -9.43 -4.32 -22.74
C ILE A 45 -9.50 -4.54 -24.26
N PRO A 46 -8.93 -3.62 -25.06
CA PRO A 46 -8.80 -3.82 -26.50
C PRO A 46 -8.03 -5.11 -26.82
N ASP A 47 -8.45 -5.85 -27.84
CA ASP A 47 -7.86 -7.18 -28.18
C ASP A 47 -6.34 -7.15 -28.36
N LEU A 48 -5.79 -6.08 -28.94
CA LEU A 48 -4.35 -5.90 -29.13
C LEU A 48 -3.57 -5.74 -27.80
N LEU A 49 -4.24 -5.34 -26.73
CA LEU A 49 -3.66 -5.12 -25.42
C LEU A 49 -4.04 -6.22 -24.41
N ARG A 50 -4.69 -7.28 -24.88
CA ARG A 50 -4.96 -8.48 -24.08
C ARG A 50 -3.75 -9.41 -24.07
N ALA A 51 -3.51 -10.03 -22.94
CA ALA A 51 -2.50 -11.08 -22.82
C ALA A 51 -2.83 -12.26 -23.72
N GLY A 52 -1.85 -12.67 -24.53
CA GLY A 52 -1.98 -13.83 -25.40
C GLY A 52 -1.79 -15.16 -24.66
N SER A 53 -1.92 -16.29 -25.38
CA SER A 53 -1.79 -17.65 -24.83
C SER A 53 -0.40 -17.99 -24.27
N ARG A 54 0.62 -17.20 -24.60
CA ARG A 54 2.01 -17.36 -24.11
C ARG A 54 2.31 -16.52 -22.87
N ASN A 55 1.32 -15.77 -22.35
CA ASN A 55 1.53 -14.93 -21.14
C ASN A 55 1.93 -15.79 -19.96
N CYS A 56 3.00 -15.36 -19.27
CA CYS A 56 3.46 -15.97 -18.03
C CYS A 56 3.31 -15.02 -16.83
N MET A 57 2.74 -13.83 -17.00
CA MET A 57 2.53 -12.87 -15.93
C MET A 57 1.07 -12.84 -15.49
N PHE A 58 0.83 -13.04 -14.21
CA PHE A 58 -0.51 -13.12 -13.63
C PHE A 58 -0.61 -12.26 -12.37
N VAL A 59 -1.82 -11.75 -12.13
CA VAL A 59 -2.20 -11.14 -10.85
C VAL A 59 -2.88 -12.22 -10.00
N VAL A 60 -2.41 -12.42 -8.79
CA VAL A 60 -3.01 -13.30 -7.79
C VAL A 60 -3.53 -12.46 -6.64
N GLN A 61 -4.84 -12.44 -6.43
CA GLN A 61 -5.47 -11.76 -5.31
C GLN A 61 -5.83 -12.76 -4.21
N PHE A 62 -5.55 -12.40 -2.96
CA PHE A 62 -5.88 -13.21 -1.79
C PHE A 62 -7.18 -12.73 -1.13
N ALA A 63 -7.88 -13.64 -0.48
CA ALA A 63 -9.09 -13.33 0.29
C ALA A 63 -8.76 -12.50 1.54
N ASP A 64 -7.63 -12.81 2.19
CA ASP A 64 -7.11 -12.13 3.36
C ASP A 64 -5.73 -11.50 3.11
N LYS A 65 -5.15 -10.81 4.10
CA LYS A 65 -3.78 -10.31 4.02
C LYS A 65 -2.82 -11.47 3.69
N PRO A 66 -2.04 -11.38 2.59
CA PRO A 66 -1.16 -12.45 2.17
C PRO A 66 -0.01 -12.63 3.18
N ASP A 67 0.11 -13.81 3.74
CA ASP A 67 1.21 -14.22 4.60
C ASP A 67 2.27 -15.03 3.83
N GLU A 68 3.38 -15.37 4.49
CA GLU A 68 4.47 -16.12 3.86
C GLU A 68 4.06 -17.57 3.51
N ARG A 69 3.11 -18.18 4.21
CA ARG A 69 2.60 -19.51 3.86
C ARG A 69 1.88 -19.49 2.51
N MET A 70 1.11 -18.43 2.25
CA MET A 70 0.42 -18.24 0.96
C MET A 70 1.42 -18.03 -0.18
N ARG A 71 2.46 -17.19 0.06
CA ARG A 71 3.55 -17.00 -0.93
C ARG A 71 4.36 -18.28 -1.16
N ALA A 72 4.68 -19.02 -0.11
CA ALA A 72 5.37 -20.31 -0.19
C ALA A 72 4.54 -21.37 -0.94
N ALA A 73 3.22 -21.36 -0.78
CA ALA A 73 2.34 -22.25 -1.53
C ALA A 73 2.37 -21.95 -3.04
N LEU A 74 2.37 -20.67 -3.43
CA LEU A 74 2.56 -20.26 -4.83
C LEU A 74 3.91 -20.70 -5.38
N ARG A 75 5.00 -20.47 -4.64
CA ARG A 75 6.34 -20.93 -5.03
C ARG A 75 6.42 -22.46 -5.13
N GLY A 76 5.76 -23.17 -4.22
CA GLY A 76 5.68 -24.65 -4.24
C GLY A 76 5.01 -25.21 -5.49
N LEU A 77 4.11 -24.47 -6.13
CA LEU A 77 3.54 -24.79 -7.44
C LEU A 77 4.46 -24.42 -8.61
N GLY A 78 5.54 -23.68 -8.35
CA GLY A 78 6.45 -23.16 -9.39
C GLY A 78 6.15 -21.72 -9.84
N GLY A 79 5.35 -20.97 -9.08
CA GLY A 79 5.13 -19.53 -9.29
C GLY A 79 6.29 -18.70 -8.70
N ASP A 80 6.80 -17.74 -9.47
CA ASP A 80 7.80 -16.74 -9.00
C ASP A 80 7.04 -15.44 -8.65
N VAL A 81 6.99 -15.10 -7.36
CA VAL A 81 6.33 -13.88 -6.88
C VAL A 81 7.28 -12.71 -7.10
N VAL A 82 6.95 -11.85 -8.05
CA VAL A 82 7.86 -10.81 -8.59
C VAL A 82 7.44 -9.39 -8.28
N GLY A 83 6.24 -9.16 -7.75
CA GLY A 83 5.79 -7.82 -7.40
C GLY A 83 4.54 -7.81 -6.53
N PHE A 84 4.30 -6.64 -5.92
CA PHE A 84 3.11 -6.33 -5.14
C PHE A 84 2.15 -5.46 -5.95
N LEU A 85 0.87 -5.68 -5.74
CA LEU A 85 -0.21 -4.78 -6.18
C LEU A 85 -1.14 -4.51 -4.98
N PRO A 86 -1.77 -3.32 -4.89
CA PRO A 86 -2.66 -2.96 -3.79
C PRO A 86 -3.81 -3.96 -3.60
N HIS A 87 -4.44 -3.91 -2.41
CA HIS A 87 -5.62 -4.71 -2.08
C HIS A 87 -5.38 -6.23 -2.14
N ARG A 88 -4.34 -6.69 -1.45
CA ARG A 88 -4.01 -8.12 -1.24
C ARG A 88 -3.64 -8.87 -2.53
N ALA A 89 -3.01 -8.21 -3.49
CA ALA A 89 -2.65 -8.82 -4.75
C ALA A 89 -1.14 -8.87 -4.97
N HIS A 90 -0.69 -9.91 -5.66
CA HIS A 90 0.69 -10.09 -6.09
C HIS A 90 0.78 -10.26 -7.60
N LEU A 91 1.88 -9.75 -8.16
CA LEU A 91 2.28 -10.08 -9.52
C LEU A 91 3.14 -11.35 -9.47
N VAL A 92 2.75 -12.37 -10.22
CA VAL A 92 3.37 -13.68 -10.17
C VAL A 92 3.72 -14.14 -11.58
N ARG A 93 4.97 -14.54 -11.79
CA ARG A 93 5.40 -15.18 -13.03
C ARG A 93 5.19 -16.68 -12.95
N MET A 94 4.33 -17.24 -13.82
CA MET A 94 3.97 -18.66 -13.82
C MET A 94 3.34 -19.06 -15.15
N SER A 95 3.29 -20.35 -15.45
CA SER A 95 2.56 -20.84 -16.62
C SER A 95 1.05 -20.79 -16.41
N ALA A 96 0.26 -20.81 -17.49
CA ALA A 96 -1.20 -20.88 -17.41
C ALA A 96 -1.71 -22.12 -16.62
N THR A 97 -0.99 -23.24 -16.70
CA THR A 97 -1.30 -24.46 -15.93
C THR A 97 -1.11 -24.21 -14.43
N ILE A 98 -0.01 -23.55 -14.05
CA ILE A 98 0.25 -23.19 -12.64
C ILE A 98 -0.77 -22.16 -12.17
N ALA A 99 -1.14 -21.19 -13.03
CA ALA A 99 -2.16 -20.19 -12.69
C ALA A 99 -3.53 -20.83 -12.36
N ALA A 100 -3.93 -21.86 -13.12
CA ALA A 100 -5.14 -22.63 -12.82
C ALA A 100 -5.05 -23.40 -11.49
N GLN A 101 -3.87 -23.94 -11.16
CA GLN A 101 -3.63 -24.59 -9.87
C GLN A 101 -3.59 -23.55 -8.73
N ALA A 102 -2.98 -22.40 -8.94
CA ALA A 102 -2.92 -21.31 -7.96
C ALA A 102 -4.30 -20.78 -7.62
N ALA A 103 -5.22 -20.72 -8.60
CA ALA A 103 -6.61 -20.30 -8.37
C ALA A 103 -7.38 -21.25 -7.43
N ALA A 104 -6.94 -22.50 -7.30
CA ALA A 104 -7.53 -23.50 -6.42
C ALA A 104 -6.89 -23.55 -5.01
N LEU A 105 -5.86 -22.77 -4.75
CA LEU A 105 -5.21 -22.72 -3.44
C LEU A 105 -6.14 -22.10 -2.38
N PRO A 106 -6.19 -22.66 -1.16
CA PRO A 106 -6.87 -22.01 -0.05
C PRO A 106 -6.34 -20.60 0.20
N GLY A 107 -7.26 -19.64 0.35
CA GLY A 107 -6.90 -18.23 0.58
C GLY A 107 -6.66 -17.41 -0.70
N VAL A 108 -6.60 -18.01 -1.88
CA VAL A 108 -6.60 -17.27 -3.15
C VAL A 108 -8.04 -16.92 -3.51
N ARG A 109 -8.29 -15.61 -3.74
CA ARG A 109 -9.60 -15.09 -4.13
C ARG A 109 -9.79 -15.11 -5.64
N TRP A 110 -8.74 -14.76 -6.39
CA TRP A 110 -8.79 -14.67 -7.84
C TRP A 110 -7.38 -14.75 -8.46
N VAL A 111 -7.31 -15.26 -9.68
CA VAL A 111 -6.11 -15.28 -10.52
C VAL A 111 -6.50 -14.86 -11.93
N GLY A 112 -5.84 -13.82 -12.47
CA GLY A 112 -6.06 -13.35 -13.83
C GLY A 112 -4.77 -12.91 -14.51
N ALA A 113 -4.79 -12.74 -15.84
CA ALA A 113 -3.62 -12.34 -16.61
C ALA A 113 -3.20 -10.90 -16.30
N TYR A 114 -1.90 -10.63 -16.20
CA TYR A 114 -1.37 -9.27 -16.20
C TYR A 114 -1.23 -8.80 -17.65
N HIS A 115 -2.27 -8.10 -18.11
CA HIS A 115 -2.41 -7.71 -19.51
C HIS A 115 -1.40 -6.64 -19.95
N PRO A 116 -0.97 -6.59 -21.21
CA PRO A 116 -0.22 -5.45 -21.77
C PRO A 116 -0.86 -4.09 -21.50
N ALA A 117 -2.19 -3.99 -21.52
CA ALA A 117 -2.92 -2.79 -21.14
C ALA A 117 -2.58 -2.26 -19.74
N TYR A 118 -2.20 -3.12 -18.82
CA TYR A 118 -1.84 -2.79 -17.44
C TYR A 118 -0.40 -2.30 -17.29
N ARG A 119 0.41 -2.40 -18.36
CA ARG A 119 1.85 -2.13 -18.37
C ARG A 119 2.23 -0.87 -19.15
N ILE A 120 1.27 -0.14 -19.72
CA ILE A 120 1.52 1.02 -20.57
C ILE A 120 0.86 2.25 -19.96
N ASP A 121 1.60 3.38 -19.93
CA ASP A 121 1.02 4.67 -19.63
C ASP A 121 0.04 5.08 -20.75
N ALA A 122 -1.19 5.42 -20.36
CA ALA A 122 -2.26 5.72 -21.31
C ALA A 122 -1.94 6.94 -22.18
N SER A 123 -1.31 7.97 -21.62
CA SER A 123 -0.96 9.21 -22.33
C SER A 123 0.10 8.96 -23.41
N LEU A 124 1.04 8.03 -23.16
CA LEU A 124 2.05 7.63 -24.13
C LEU A 124 1.42 6.91 -25.33
N LEU A 125 0.49 5.99 -25.08
CA LEU A 125 -0.20 5.26 -26.14
C LEU A 125 -1.04 6.22 -27.01
N ASP A 126 -1.80 7.11 -26.37
CA ASP A 126 -2.63 8.12 -27.05
C ASP A 126 -1.76 9.03 -27.93
N THR A 127 -0.63 9.52 -27.41
CA THR A 127 0.28 10.40 -28.15
C THR A 127 0.88 9.70 -29.38
N LEU A 128 1.31 8.45 -29.25
CA LEU A 128 1.89 7.68 -30.37
C LEU A 128 0.84 7.32 -31.43
N VAL A 129 -0.38 7.06 -31.02
CA VAL A 129 -1.51 6.79 -31.95
C VAL A 129 -1.95 8.03 -32.70
N GLN A 130 -2.04 9.17 -32.01
CA GLN A 130 -2.51 10.42 -32.62
C GLN A 130 -1.47 11.09 -33.51
N ASN A 131 -0.20 11.13 -33.08
CA ASN A 131 0.86 11.88 -33.73
C ASN A 131 1.76 11.02 -34.64
N GLY A 132 1.73 9.68 -34.44
CA GLY A 132 2.63 8.75 -35.12
C GLY A 132 4.08 8.89 -34.69
N GLY A 133 5.00 8.25 -35.43
CA GLY A 133 6.42 8.30 -35.14
C GLY A 133 6.83 7.37 -33.98
N SER A 134 7.98 7.68 -33.38
CA SER A 134 8.51 6.95 -32.22
C SER A 134 8.98 7.91 -31.15
N LYS A 135 8.93 7.50 -29.88
CA LYS A 135 9.34 8.29 -28.71
C LYS A 135 10.35 7.54 -27.84
N PRO A 136 11.27 8.26 -27.16
CA PRO A 136 12.03 7.69 -26.07
C PRO A 136 11.10 7.25 -24.94
N CYS A 137 11.27 6.00 -24.47
CA CYS A 137 10.46 5.39 -23.43
C CYS A 137 11.36 4.73 -22.38
N ASN A 138 10.95 4.79 -21.12
CA ASN A 138 11.51 3.98 -20.07
C ASN A 138 10.77 2.65 -20.01
N VAL A 139 11.49 1.54 -20.07
CA VAL A 139 10.96 0.18 -19.92
C VAL A 139 11.41 -0.36 -18.56
N VAL A 140 10.47 -0.53 -17.65
CA VAL A 140 10.70 -1.03 -16.28
C VAL A 140 10.75 -2.56 -16.29
N LEU A 141 11.80 -3.13 -15.71
CA LEU A 141 11.97 -4.57 -15.56
C LEU A 141 11.12 -5.14 -14.41
N VAL A 142 10.62 -6.36 -14.58
CA VAL A 142 9.98 -7.13 -13.51
C VAL A 142 11.02 -7.56 -12.46
N ASP A 143 12.17 -8.06 -12.89
CA ASP A 143 13.31 -8.38 -12.02
C ASP A 143 14.61 -7.89 -12.66
N LYS A 144 15.20 -6.81 -12.14
CA LYS A 144 16.41 -6.19 -12.70
C LYS A 144 17.63 -7.12 -12.71
N ARG A 145 17.67 -8.12 -11.81
CA ARG A 145 18.80 -9.06 -11.70
C ARG A 145 18.69 -10.23 -12.67
N LYS A 146 17.45 -10.68 -12.95
CA LYS A 146 17.21 -11.86 -13.79
C LYS A 146 16.89 -11.50 -15.24
N ASP A 147 16.16 -10.39 -15.48
CA ASP A 147 15.45 -10.15 -16.74
C ASP A 147 16.19 -9.23 -17.72
N LYS A 148 17.16 -8.41 -17.26
CA LYS A 148 17.77 -7.35 -18.08
C LYS A 148 18.41 -7.88 -19.37
N VAL A 149 19.19 -8.94 -19.28
CA VAL A 149 19.87 -9.53 -20.45
C VAL A 149 18.86 -10.11 -21.45
N ALA A 150 17.83 -10.78 -20.94
CA ALA A 150 16.77 -11.35 -21.78
C ALA A 150 15.93 -10.26 -22.45
N LEU A 151 15.57 -9.19 -21.72
CA LEU A 151 14.84 -8.05 -22.28
C LEU A 151 15.63 -7.36 -23.39
N LEU A 152 16.90 -7.03 -23.16
CA LEU A 152 17.76 -6.40 -24.17
C LEU A 152 17.86 -7.24 -25.45
N ALA A 153 17.98 -8.56 -25.33
CA ALA A 153 17.98 -9.46 -26.48
C ALA A 153 16.64 -9.41 -27.25
N LYS A 154 15.51 -9.40 -26.54
CA LYS A 154 14.17 -9.32 -27.14
C LYS A 154 13.93 -7.97 -27.81
N LEU A 155 14.32 -6.84 -27.19
CA LEU A 155 14.20 -5.51 -27.76
C LEU A 155 14.96 -5.41 -29.09
N ARG A 156 16.21 -5.90 -29.14
CA ARG A 156 17.01 -5.93 -30.36
C ARG A 156 16.39 -6.83 -31.42
N ALA A 157 15.88 -8.01 -31.05
CA ALA A 157 15.20 -8.92 -31.98
C ALA A 157 13.89 -8.32 -32.54
N ALA A 158 13.19 -7.48 -31.80
CA ALA A 158 12.01 -6.73 -32.23
C ALA A 158 12.36 -5.48 -33.07
N GLY A 159 13.66 -5.23 -33.35
CA GLY A 159 14.12 -4.04 -34.07
C GLY A 159 13.94 -2.74 -33.32
N VAL A 160 13.90 -2.79 -31.97
CA VAL A 160 13.80 -1.63 -31.11
C VAL A 160 15.18 -0.99 -30.93
N GLU A 161 15.25 0.32 -31.10
CA GLU A 161 16.43 1.11 -30.81
C GLU A 161 16.56 1.27 -29.29
N VAL A 162 17.56 0.59 -28.70
CA VAL A 162 17.91 0.75 -27.28
C VAL A 162 18.78 2.01 -27.16
N LEU A 163 18.30 3.02 -26.48
CA LEU A 163 19.00 4.29 -26.26
C LEU A 163 20.03 4.15 -25.14
N HIS A 164 19.60 3.64 -23.99
CA HIS A 164 20.45 3.42 -22.83
C HIS A 164 20.07 2.12 -22.09
N GLU A 165 21.06 1.27 -21.84
CA GLU A 165 20.84 -0.02 -21.13
C GLU A 165 20.69 0.17 -19.61
N GLN A 166 21.06 1.32 -19.07
CA GLN A 166 20.96 1.67 -17.63
C GLN A 166 21.50 0.56 -16.71
N PRO A 167 22.81 0.21 -16.76
CA PRO A 167 23.37 -0.90 -16.00
C PRO A 167 23.08 -0.75 -14.49
N GLY A 168 22.69 -1.83 -13.82
CA GLY A 168 22.32 -1.84 -12.39
C GLY A 168 20.90 -1.31 -12.08
N SER A 169 20.37 -0.39 -12.89
CA SER A 169 19.02 0.16 -12.75
C SER A 169 17.92 -0.84 -13.14
N LEU A 170 16.72 -0.65 -12.63
CA LEU A 170 15.51 -1.36 -13.05
C LEU A 170 14.99 -0.88 -14.42
N LEU A 171 15.62 0.15 -15.03
CA LEU A 171 15.21 0.73 -16.31
C LEU A 171 16.06 0.23 -17.48
N VAL A 172 15.41 0.19 -18.65
CA VAL A 172 16.04 0.24 -19.98
C VAL A 172 15.36 1.38 -20.74
N GLU A 173 16.13 2.30 -21.32
CA GLU A 173 15.59 3.34 -22.17
C GLU A 173 15.65 2.94 -23.63
N ALA A 174 14.51 2.96 -24.31
CA ALA A 174 14.37 2.53 -25.69
C ALA A 174 13.41 3.42 -26.47
N LYS A 175 13.64 3.55 -27.78
CA LYS A 175 12.77 4.34 -28.64
C LYS A 175 11.71 3.44 -29.26
N LEU A 176 10.44 3.72 -28.99
CA LEU A 176 9.31 2.87 -29.37
C LEU A 176 8.31 3.63 -30.26
N ASP A 177 7.88 3.00 -31.35
CA ASP A 177 6.66 3.36 -32.06
C ASP A 177 5.43 2.66 -31.42
N ALA A 178 4.21 3.02 -31.87
CA ALA A 178 2.97 2.47 -31.32
C ALA A 178 2.89 0.93 -31.43
N ARG A 179 3.42 0.32 -32.50
CA ARG A 179 3.45 -1.14 -32.70
C ARG A 179 4.45 -1.79 -31.74
N GLN A 180 5.66 -1.22 -31.69
CA GLN A 180 6.72 -1.70 -30.81
C GLN A 180 6.33 -1.56 -29.33
N LEU A 181 5.62 -0.49 -28.94
CA LEU A 181 5.10 -0.31 -27.59
C LEU A 181 4.20 -1.47 -27.15
N VAL A 182 3.26 -1.87 -28.03
CA VAL A 182 2.38 -3.02 -27.77
C VAL A 182 3.15 -4.33 -27.73
N GLU A 183 4.13 -4.51 -28.64
CA GLU A 183 4.97 -5.70 -28.71
C GLU A 183 5.82 -5.86 -27.43
N VAL A 184 6.48 -4.78 -26.98
CA VAL A 184 7.34 -4.75 -25.79
C VAL A 184 6.52 -4.95 -24.52
N ALA A 185 5.31 -4.38 -24.43
CA ALA A 185 4.40 -4.62 -23.31
C ALA A 185 3.94 -6.09 -23.18
N ASN A 186 4.09 -6.91 -24.21
CA ASN A 186 3.83 -8.35 -24.16
C ASN A 186 5.01 -9.18 -23.64
N PHE A 187 6.18 -8.60 -23.41
CA PHE A 187 7.31 -9.34 -22.85
C PHE A 187 7.13 -9.56 -21.36
N ASP A 188 7.33 -10.78 -20.88
CA ASP A 188 7.15 -11.15 -19.47
C ASP A 188 8.21 -10.52 -18.55
N GLU A 189 9.26 -9.94 -19.11
CA GLU A 189 10.29 -9.17 -18.40
C GLU A 189 9.86 -7.72 -18.09
N VAL A 190 8.77 -7.25 -18.70
CA VAL A 190 8.33 -5.85 -18.63
C VAL A 190 7.22 -5.68 -17.59
N ALA A 191 7.47 -4.81 -16.62
CA ALA A 191 6.49 -4.43 -15.59
C ALA A 191 5.67 -3.19 -16.00
N TRP A 192 6.33 -2.18 -16.64
CA TRP A 192 5.71 -0.90 -17.00
C TRP A 192 6.48 -0.19 -18.12
N ILE A 193 5.81 0.69 -18.87
CA ILE A 193 6.41 1.54 -19.92
C ILE A 193 5.79 2.95 -19.85
N ASP A 194 6.64 3.98 -19.75
CA ASP A 194 6.26 5.40 -19.86
C ASP A 194 7.26 6.23 -20.69
N GLU A 195 6.94 7.52 -20.93
CA GLU A 195 7.76 8.41 -21.75
C GLU A 195 9.01 8.89 -21.00
N SER A 196 10.17 8.91 -21.64
CA SER A 196 11.42 9.49 -21.13
C SER A 196 11.54 10.96 -21.52
N THR A 197 11.87 11.87 -20.58
CA THR A 197 11.76 13.33 -20.73
C THR A 197 12.93 14.17 -20.17
N PRO A 198 13.25 15.44 -20.65
CA PRO A 198 14.41 16.26 -20.24
C PRO A 198 14.29 17.16 -18.98
N ILE A 199 15.32 17.86 -18.54
CA ILE A 199 15.64 18.37 -17.16
C ILE A 199 15.62 19.93 -16.98
N GLY A 200 15.42 20.53 -15.74
CA GLY A 200 15.27 21.98 -15.40
C GLY A 200 15.79 22.52 -14.01
N ILE A 201 15.87 23.84 -13.66
CA ILE A 201 16.79 24.49 -12.66
C ILE A 201 16.30 25.62 -11.71
N ASP A 202 17.08 26.12 -10.53
CA ASP A 202 16.70 27.14 -9.49
C ASP A 202 17.56 27.41 -8.19
N MET A 203 17.56 28.60 -7.33
CA MET A 203 18.10 28.81 -5.88
C MET A 203 18.07 30.18 -5.12
N ASP A 204 18.20 30.40 -3.71
CA ASP A 204 19.00 31.15 -2.64
C ASP A 204 18.48 31.59 -1.22
N ASN A 205 19.22 31.62 0.00
CA ASN A 205 19.33 32.27 1.37
C ASN A 205 18.76 31.62 2.68
N ALA A 206 19.49 30.80 3.47
CA ALA A 206 18.93 29.95 4.55
C ALA A 206 19.68 29.74 5.89
N ARG A 207 20.88 30.24 6.08
CA ARG A 207 21.67 29.91 7.29
C ARG A 207 21.09 30.42 8.61
N ILE A 208 20.38 31.54 8.58
CA ILE A 208 19.83 32.18 9.80
C ILE A 208 18.61 31.40 10.30
N GLN A 209 17.60 31.27 9.50
CA GLN A 209 16.30 30.69 9.86
C GLN A 209 16.38 29.19 10.06
N GLY A 210 17.16 28.46 9.27
CA GLY A 210 17.43 27.02 9.42
C GLY A 210 18.31 26.67 10.62
N GLY A 211 18.99 27.64 11.22
CA GLY A 211 19.78 27.50 12.44
C GLY A 211 21.24 27.06 12.24
N ALA A 212 21.78 27.09 11.01
CA ALA A 212 23.20 26.76 10.77
C ALA A 212 24.14 27.68 11.52
N ASN A 213 23.87 29.00 11.55
CA ASN A 213 24.64 29.96 12.32
C ASN A 213 24.55 29.70 13.83
N HIS A 214 23.41 29.27 14.32
CA HIS A 214 23.22 28.92 15.73
C HIS A 214 24.10 27.76 16.17
N ILE A 215 24.12 26.65 15.43
CA ILE A 215 24.93 25.47 15.80
C ILE A 215 26.42 25.68 15.53
N GLU A 216 26.77 26.54 14.58
CA GLU A 216 28.16 26.97 14.39
C GLU A 216 28.66 27.72 15.62
N ALA A 217 27.90 28.75 16.08
CA ALA A 217 28.24 29.51 17.27
C ALA A 217 28.26 28.69 18.56
N ALA A 218 27.31 27.73 18.69
CA ALA A 218 27.14 26.92 19.90
C ALA A 218 28.17 25.78 20.03
N ALA A 219 28.64 25.21 18.91
CA ALA A 219 29.45 23.99 18.93
C ALA A 219 30.44 23.84 17.75
N GLY A 220 30.53 24.79 16.85
CA GLY A 220 31.48 24.78 15.72
C GLY A 220 31.09 23.80 14.60
N TYR A 221 29.81 23.46 14.46
CA TYR A 221 29.32 22.57 13.39
C TYR A 221 29.32 23.27 12.04
N LEU A 222 30.15 22.78 11.13
CA LEU A 222 30.36 23.32 9.77
C LEU A 222 30.36 22.22 8.69
N GLY A 223 30.05 20.96 9.04
CA GLY A 223 30.07 19.82 8.15
C GLY A 223 31.40 19.06 8.09
N GLN A 224 32.34 19.31 9.02
CA GLN A 224 33.67 18.69 9.02
C GLN A 224 33.59 17.16 8.90
N GLY A 225 34.29 16.62 7.87
CA GLY A 225 34.40 15.19 7.61
C GLY A 225 33.15 14.53 7.00
N VAL A 226 32.05 15.28 6.79
CA VAL A 226 30.90 14.80 6.05
C VAL A 226 31.18 14.97 4.56
N ARG A 227 30.89 13.93 3.75
CA ARG A 227 31.01 13.94 2.29
C ARG A 227 29.62 14.01 1.68
N GLY A 228 29.41 15.00 0.81
CA GLY A 228 28.13 15.23 0.15
C GLY A 228 28.30 15.43 -1.36
N HIS A 229 27.22 15.19 -2.11
CA HIS A 229 27.25 15.23 -3.55
C HIS A 229 26.22 16.21 -4.12
N ILE A 230 26.66 17.00 -5.12
CA ILE A 230 25.82 17.84 -5.99
C ILE A 230 25.64 17.09 -7.30
N TYR A 231 24.41 16.72 -7.62
CA TYR A 231 24.11 16.00 -8.86
C TYR A 231 23.94 16.98 -10.04
N GLU A 232 24.88 17.91 -10.15
CA GLU A 232 24.92 18.99 -11.13
C GLU A 232 26.38 19.40 -11.40
N GLY A 233 26.64 20.23 -12.41
CA GLY A 233 27.99 20.66 -12.76
C GLY A 233 28.50 21.78 -11.85
N VAL A 234 29.67 21.60 -11.25
CA VAL A 234 30.30 22.61 -10.37
C VAL A 234 31.64 23.06 -10.93
N GLN A 235 31.97 24.35 -10.83
CA GLN A 235 33.31 24.87 -11.11
C GLN A 235 34.22 24.53 -9.91
N ASP A 236 35.02 23.47 -10.04
CA ASP A 236 35.87 22.94 -8.98
C ASP A 236 37.07 23.84 -8.58
N THR A 237 37.41 24.80 -9.41
CA THR A 237 38.49 25.77 -9.16
C THR A 237 38.01 27.06 -8.47
N HIS A 238 36.73 27.17 -8.13
CA HIS A 238 36.16 28.39 -7.54
C HIS A 238 36.66 28.62 -6.11
N PRO A 239 37.03 29.86 -5.72
CA PRO A 239 37.62 30.13 -4.40
C PRO A 239 36.64 29.97 -3.23
N ASP A 240 35.34 29.90 -3.46
CA ASP A 240 34.31 29.68 -2.43
C ASP A 240 34.24 28.28 -1.91
N PHE A 241 35.05 27.34 -2.38
CA PHE A 241 35.11 25.99 -1.82
C PHE A 241 36.37 25.80 -0.97
N THR A 242 36.22 25.49 0.33
CA THR A 242 37.33 25.21 1.23
C THR A 242 38.06 23.93 0.80
N VAL A 243 37.29 22.94 0.34
CA VAL A 243 37.81 21.73 -0.31
C VAL A 243 37.34 21.77 -1.75
N ALA A 244 38.27 21.66 -2.70
CA ALA A 244 37.89 21.66 -4.13
C ALA A 244 36.93 20.54 -4.45
N PRO A 245 35.81 20.81 -5.12
CA PRO A 245 34.84 19.80 -5.52
C PRO A 245 35.46 18.69 -6.37
N ILE A 246 35.12 17.43 -6.06
CA ILE A 246 35.70 16.24 -6.66
C ILE A 246 34.69 15.67 -7.69
N PRO A 247 35.05 15.60 -8.99
CA PRO A 247 34.17 15.03 -10.00
C PRO A 247 34.06 13.51 -9.88
N VAL A 248 32.86 12.98 -10.08
CA VAL A 248 32.61 11.52 -10.07
C VAL A 248 32.41 11.03 -11.51
N LEU A 249 32.98 9.89 -11.88
CA LEU A 249 32.88 9.26 -13.20
C LEU A 249 33.30 10.17 -14.37
N SER A 250 34.24 11.09 -14.16
CA SER A 250 34.71 12.06 -15.16
C SER A 250 33.61 12.98 -15.71
N CYS A 251 32.48 13.14 -15.00
CA CYS A 251 31.36 13.99 -15.37
C CYS A 251 31.55 15.41 -14.81
N ASN A 252 32.53 16.13 -15.32
CA ASN A 252 33.12 17.33 -14.72
C ASN A 252 32.77 18.67 -15.41
N ALA A 253 31.80 18.67 -16.36
CA ALA A 253 31.39 19.94 -16.97
C ALA A 253 30.71 20.84 -15.92
N ALA A 254 31.20 22.09 -15.77
CA ALA A 254 30.55 23.06 -14.89
C ALA A 254 29.35 23.69 -15.58
N ASP A 255 28.29 23.97 -14.82
CA ASP A 255 27.16 24.81 -15.23
C ASP A 255 26.84 25.83 -14.14
N ASN A 256 26.19 26.95 -14.50
CA ASN A 256 25.90 28.02 -13.55
C ASN A 256 25.01 27.58 -12.42
N HIS A 257 24.03 26.76 -12.76
CA HIS A 257 23.03 26.30 -11.85
C HIS A 257 23.62 25.33 -10.81
N GLY A 258 24.33 24.29 -11.28
CA GLY A 258 24.99 23.35 -10.39
C GLY A 258 26.05 23.99 -9.53
N HIS A 259 26.74 25.01 -10.06
CA HIS A 259 27.71 25.77 -9.25
C HIS A 259 27.02 26.52 -8.11
N ALA A 260 25.93 27.24 -8.42
CA ALA A 260 25.15 27.95 -7.41
C ALA A 260 24.55 26.97 -6.37
N THR A 261 23.99 25.83 -6.77
CA THR A 261 23.52 24.78 -5.83
C THR A 261 24.64 24.26 -4.94
N GLY A 262 25.84 24.04 -5.51
CA GLY A 262 27.05 23.69 -4.76
C GLY A 262 27.44 24.74 -3.73
N GLY A 263 27.36 26.01 -4.10
CA GLY A 263 27.65 27.16 -3.22
C GLY A 263 26.76 27.19 -1.98
N ILE A 264 25.45 26.90 -2.12
CA ILE A 264 24.55 26.85 -0.93
C ILE A 264 24.90 25.77 0.04
N VAL A 265 25.32 24.59 -0.41
CA VAL A 265 25.73 23.53 0.50
C VAL A 265 27.12 23.80 1.06
N PHE A 266 28.11 24.06 0.19
CA PHE A 266 29.54 23.98 0.53
C PHE A 266 30.32 25.32 0.47
N GLY A 267 29.67 26.39 0.03
CA GLY A 267 30.34 27.69 -0.12
C GLY A 267 30.95 28.21 1.17
N ASN A 268 32.20 28.68 1.13
CA ASN A 268 32.87 29.26 2.29
C ASN A 268 32.63 30.77 2.45
N GLY A 269 32.08 31.44 1.43
CA GLY A 269 31.79 32.85 1.43
C GLY A 269 33.01 33.76 1.15
N THR A 270 34.06 33.27 0.50
CA THR A 270 35.26 34.05 0.15
C THR A 270 34.92 35.17 -0.84
N SER A 271 34.11 34.91 -1.86
CA SER A 271 33.68 35.95 -2.85
C SER A 271 32.70 36.94 -2.24
N ASN A 272 31.83 36.50 -1.36
CA ASN A 272 30.89 37.32 -0.61
C ASN A 272 30.47 36.61 0.70
N VAL A 273 30.62 37.27 1.85
CA VAL A 273 30.28 36.67 3.15
C VAL A 273 28.82 36.23 3.24
N GLY A 274 27.90 36.88 2.54
CA GLY A 274 26.48 36.48 2.45
C GLY A 274 26.22 35.25 1.57
N SER A 275 27.20 34.82 0.77
CA SER A 275 27.11 33.60 -0.06
C SER A 275 27.59 32.36 0.67
N ARG A 276 27.88 32.47 1.98
CA ARG A 276 28.38 31.34 2.75
C ARG A 276 27.34 30.22 2.87
N GLY A 277 27.67 29.06 2.35
CA GLY A 277 26.81 27.87 2.34
C GLY A 277 26.55 27.26 3.70
N MET A 278 25.66 26.29 3.76
CA MET A 278 25.20 25.66 5.00
C MET A 278 26.31 24.89 5.73
N ALA A 279 27.16 24.15 5.01
CA ALA A 279 28.17 23.25 5.51
C ALA A 279 29.55 23.48 4.84
N PRO A 280 30.20 24.63 5.08
CA PRO A 280 31.39 25.09 4.32
C PRO A 280 32.65 24.26 4.55
N MET A 281 32.65 23.33 5.51
CA MET A 281 33.78 22.43 5.79
C MET A 281 33.49 20.97 5.42
N ALA A 282 32.32 20.69 4.81
CA ALA A 282 32.03 19.37 4.25
C ALA A 282 32.80 19.16 2.94
N VAL A 283 33.03 17.92 2.55
CA VAL A 283 33.77 17.56 1.33
C VAL A 283 32.81 17.42 0.17
N PRO A 284 32.89 18.31 -0.85
CA PRO A 284 31.97 18.28 -1.98
C PRO A 284 32.43 17.29 -3.05
N TYR A 285 31.48 16.47 -3.51
CA TYR A 285 31.56 15.69 -4.75
C TYR A 285 30.52 16.23 -5.74
N TYR A 286 30.74 16.03 -7.06
CA TYR A 286 29.75 16.44 -8.04
C TYR A 286 29.73 15.55 -9.28
N THR A 287 28.59 15.52 -9.95
CA THR A 287 28.39 14.85 -11.24
C THR A 287 27.47 15.71 -12.07
N ASN A 288 27.94 16.19 -13.23
CA ASN A 288 27.06 16.91 -14.15
C ASN A 288 25.98 15.98 -14.67
N TYR A 289 24.73 16.40 -14.56
CA TYR A 289 23.55 15.61 -14.99
C TYR A 289 23.54 15.30 -16.50
N ALA A 290 24.26 16.04 -17.33
CA ALA A 290 24.39 15.75 -18.75
C ALA A 290 25.10 14.40 -19.02
N CYS A 291 25.82 13.83 -18.06
CA CYS A 291 26.39 12.50 -18.13
C CYS A 291 25.35 11.39 -17.98
N VAL A 292 24.22 11.66 -17.35
CA VAL A 292 23.11 10.72 -17.24
C VAL A 292 22.51 10.52 -18.62
N ASN A 293 22.35 9.25 -19.01
CA ASN A 293 21.92 8.83 -20.35
C ASN A 293 23.00 8.92 -21.46
N VAL A 294 24.26 9.22 -21.10
CA VAL A 294 25.41 9.13 -22.03
C VAL A 294 26.33 7.98 -21.60
N GLY A 295 25.73 6.80 -21.37
CA GLY A 295 26.48 5.60 -20.95
C GLY A 295 26.60 5.40 -19.44
N VAL A 296 26.12 6.32 -18.61
CA VAL A 296 26.12 6.24 -17.14
C VAL A 296 24.69 6.32 -16.61
N SER A 297 24.26 5.38 -15.77
CA SER A 297 22.97 5.43 -15.10
C SER A 297 23.04 6.20 -13.78
N ARG A 298 21.88 6.71 -13.28
CA ARG A 298 21.77 7.30 -11.94
C ARG A 298 22.23 6.30 -10.88
N TRP A 299 21.83 5.04 -11.02
CA TRP A 299 22.19 3.96 -10.12
C TRP A 299 23.72 3.82 -10.02
N GLN A 300 24.45 3.80 -11.14
CA GLN A 300 25.91 3.72 -11.16
C GLN A 300 26.61 4.93 -10.52
N VAL A 301 26.06 6.14 -10.72
CA VAL A 301 26.59 7.34 -10.04
C VAL A 301 26.49 7.14 -8.53
N VAL A 302 25.32 6.74 -8.01
CA VAL A 302 25.11 6.59 -6.58
C VAL A 302 25.91 5.41 -6.01
N GLU A 303 26.05 4.31 -6.76
CA GLU A 303 26.94 3.22 -6.39
C GLU A 303 28.38 3.71 -6.16
N GLN A 304 28.92 4.50 -7.10
CA GLN A 304 30.26 5.07 -6.96
C GLN A 304 30.37 6.02 -5.76
N LEU A 305 29.34 6.84 -5.54
CA LEU A 305 29.29 7.75 -4.39
C LEU A 305 29.40 6.99 -3.07
N VAL A 306 28.63 5.92 -2.91
CA VAL A 306 28.54 5.15 -1.66
C VAL A 306 29.73 4.21 -1.50
N GLN A 307 30.02 3.38 -2.52
CA GLN A 307 31.00 2.29 -2.41
C GLN A 307 32.45 2.76 -2.56
N THR A 308 32.70 3.79 -3.38
CA THR A 308 34.06 4.26 -3.67
C THR A 308 34.39 5.53 -2.90
N HIS A 309 33.45 6.45 -2.80
CA HIS A 309 33.71 7.78 -2.25
C HIS A 309 33.18 8.01 -0.84
N GLU A 310 32.49 7.04 -0.23
CA GLU A 310 31.88 7.14 1.11
C GLU A 310 31.05 8.42 1.28
N VAL A 311 30.23 8.77 0.27
CA VAL A 311 29.35 9.93 0.30
C VAL A 311 28.08 9.61 1.04
N SER A 312 27.66 10.49 1.95
CA SER A 312 26.51 10.25 2.84
C SER A 312 25.19 10.77 2.29
N PHE A 313 25.21 11.81 1.45
CA PHE A 313 24.00 12.39 0.86
C PHE A 313 24.24 12.91 -0.55
N THR A 314 23.16 12.96 -1.34
CA THR A 314 23.11 13.61 -2.66
C THR A 314 21.97 14.62 -2.73
N THR A 315 22.15 15.67 -3.54
CA THR A 315 21.10 16.66 -3.82
C THR A 315 20.96 16.91 -5.30
N ALA A 316 19.72 17.01 -5.77
CA ALA A 316 19.39 17.24 -7.17
C ALA A 316 18.31 18.32 -7.29
N SER A 317 18.71 19.46 -7.84
CA SER A 317 17.77 20.56 -8.14
C SER A 317 17.26 20.50 -9.58
N TRP A 318 17.23 19.33 -10.15
CA TRP A 318 16.80 19.03 -11.51
C TRP A 318 15.98 17.72 -11.56
N GLY A 319 15.33 17.44 -12.65
CA GLY A 319 14.62 16.19 -12.86
C GLY A 319 14.01 16.12 -14.26
N ASN A 320 13.40 14.97 -14.54
CA ASN A 320 12.71 14.73 -15.81
C ASN A 320 11.45 15.61 -15.93
N ALA A 321 10.76 15.58 -17.08
CA ALA A 321 9.57 16.39 -17.31
C ALA A 321 8.52 16.20 -16.21
N LEU A 322 7.77 17.28 -15.98
CA LEU A 322 6.79 17.34 -14.90
C LEU A 322 5.67 16.33 -15.06
N THR A 323 5.25 15.77 -13.96
CA THR A 323 4.15 14.79 -13.89
C THR A 323 3.43 14.89 -12.56
N THR A 324 2.20 14.41 -12.50
CA THR A 324 1.45 14.21 -11.26
C THR A 324 1.54 12.78 -10.74
N SER A 325 2.24 11.89 -11.49
CA SER A 325 2.18 10.44 -11.29
C SER A 325 3.50 9.85 -10.79
N TYR A 326 3.39 8.70 -10.12
CA TYR A 326 4.52 7.80 -9.86
C TYR A 326 4.90 7.10 -11.17
N THR A 327 6.06 7.41 -11.73
CA THR A 327 6.53 6.90 -13.03
C THR A 327 7.68 5.91 -12.87
N SER A 328 8.22 5.42 -14.00
CA SER A 328 9.45 4.62 -14.02
C SER A 328 10.63 5.35 -13.36
N ILE A 329 10.77 6.66 -13.63
CA ILE A 329 11.82 7.49 -13.01
C ILE A 329 11.62 7.64 -11.50
N THR A 330 10.38 7.67 -11.04
CA THR A 330 10.05 7.66 -9.61
C THR A 330 10.45 6.34 -8.95
N ALA A 331 10.15 5.22 -9.64
CA ALA A 331 10.52 3.88 -9.20
C ALA A 331 12.05 3.69 -9.18
N ASP A 332 12.76 4.20 -10.20
CA ASP A 332 14.24 4.20 -10.26
C ASP A 332 14.86 4.97 -9.07
N ALA A 333 14.28 6.11 -8.70
CA ALA A 333 14.75 6.88 -7.55
C ALA A 333 14.50 6.15 -6.21
N ASP A 334 13.35 5.49 -6.04
CA ASP A 334 13.06 4.64 -4.88
C ASP A 334 14.03 3.46 -4.78
N ASP A 335 14.28 2.79 -5.90
CA ASP A 335 15.17 1.63 -6.02
C ASP A 335 16.63 2.00 -5.69
N ILE A 336 17.12 3.12 -6.21
CA ILE A 336 18.48 3.62 -5.95
C ILE A 336 18.68 3.92 -4.45
N VAL A 337 17.73 4.63 -3.83
CA VAL A 337 17.83 4.95 -2.39
C VAL A 337 17.72 3.67 -1.55
N PHE A 338 16.85 2.75 -1.93
CA PHE A 338 16.68 1.47 -1.26
C PHE A 338 17.94 0.60 -1.32
N ASP A 339 18.58 0.49 -2.50
CA ASP A 339 19.79 -0.33 -2.70
C ASP A 339 21.02 0.23 -1.99
N HIS A 340 21.17 1.57 -1.94
CA HIS A 340 22.42 2.21 -1.50
C HIS A 340 22.35 2.90 -0.14
N GLY A 341 21.16 3.10 0.41
CA GLY A 341 20.96 3.77 1.70
C GLY A 341 21.47 5.21 1.73
N ILE A 342 21.52 5.90 0.58
CA ILE A 342 21.96 7.29 0.49
C ILE A 342 20.80 8.25 0.78
N VAL A 343 21.07 9.34 1.49
CA VAL A 343 20.08 10.42 1.65
C VAL A 343 20.00 11.23 0.36
N TRP A 344 18.86 11.21 -0.31
CA TRP A 344 18.62 11.95 -1.55
C TRP A 344 17.62 13.09 -1.32
N THR A 345 18.06 14.35 -1.48
CA THR A 345 17.17 15.52 -1.54
C THR A 345 16.85 15.88 -2.99
N GLN A 346 15.58 16.13 -3.29
CA GLN A 346 15.08 16.36 -4.64
C GLN A 346 14.12 17.55 -4.70
N SER A 347 14.32 18.43 -5.67
CA SER A 347 13.43 19.56 -5.91
C SER A 347 12.06 19.13 -6.42
N GLN A 348 10.99 19.74 -5.85
CA GLN A 348 9.62 19.48 -6.28
C GLN A 348 9.31 20.06 -7.65
N SER A 349 9.82 21.19 -8.00
CA SER A 349 9.74 22.02 -9.22
C SER A 349 8.99 23.35 -9.00
N ASN A 350 8.85 24.13 -10.08
CA ASN A 350 8.43 25.54 -10.04
C ASN A 350 7.18 25.81 -10.90
N ASN A 351 6.22 24.90 -10.91
CA ASN A 351 5.02 25.01 -11.76
C ASN A 351 3.79 25.60 -11.04
N GLY A 352 3.87 25.81 -9.72
CA GLY A 352 2.79 26.41 -8.94
C GLY A 352 1.55 25.51 -8.78
N ASP A 353 1.64 24.23 -9.17
CA ASP A 353 0.57 23.25 -9.07
C ASP A 353 1.13 21.84 -8.74
N ARG A 354 0.33 20.79 -8.95
CA ARG A 354 0.75 19.39 -8.70
C ARG A 354 1.67 18.81 -9.76
N GLN A 355 2.04 19.54 -10.79
CA GLN A 355 3.05 19.11 -11.75
C GLN A 355 4.43 19.22 -11.12
N SER A 356 5.09 18.10 -10.89
CA SER A 356 6.36 18.00 -10.19
C SER A 356 7.35 17.12 -10.93
N ARG A 357 8.62 17.19 -10.52
CA ARG A 357 9.65 16.26 -11.01
C ARG A 357 9.29 14.84 -10.58
N PRO A 358 9.36 13.83 -11.47
CA PRO A 358 9.01 12.46 -11.12
C PRO A 358 9.82 11.91 -9.94
N GLN A 359 11.10 12.27 -9.80
CA GLN A 359 11.94 11.84 -8.69
C GLN A 359 11.42 12.34 -7.33
N ALA A 360 10.77 13.51 -7.28
CA ALA A 360 10.21 14.08 -6.05
C ALA A 360 8.99 13.32 -5.54
N TRP A 361 8.32 12.53 -6.39
CA TRP A 361 7.22 11.65 -5.99
C TRP A 361 7.68 10.34 -5.34
N ALA A 362 9.00 10.06 -5.34
CA ALA A 362 9.56 8.86 -4.73
C ALA A 362 9.33 8.85 -3.21
N LYS A 363 9.11 7.66 -2.65
CA LYS A 363 8.81 7.44 -1.23
C LYS A 363 10.05 7.66 -0.35
N ASN A 364 11.19 7.11 -0.80
CA ASN A 364 12.44 7.11 -0.06
C ASN A 364 13.21 8.44 -0.16
N VAL A 365 12.91 9.26 -1.15
CA VAL A 365 13.54 10.56 -1.39
C VAL A 365 12.95 11.62 -0.45
N ILE A 366 13.77 12.58 0.01
CA ILE A 366 13.31 13.81 0.66
C ILE A 366 12.98 14.82 -0.43
N SER A 367 11.71 14.97 -0.76
CA SER A 367 11.25 15.99 -1.71
C SER A 367 11.10 17.36 -1.03
N VAL A 368 11.50 18.43 -1.75
CA VAL A 368 11.58 19.77 -1.18
C VAL A 368 10.71 20.74 -1.97
N GLY A 369 9.71 21.30 -1.29
CA GLY A 369 8.87 22.40 -1.75
C GLY A 369 9.51 23.77 -1.47
N GLY A 370 8.84 24.84 -1.90
CA GLY A 370 9.36 26.18 -1.72
C GLY A 370 8.37 27.13 -1.08
N VAL A 371 8.88 27.98 -0.18
CA VAL A 371 8.18 29.14 0.40
C VAL A 371 8.98 30.42 0.15
N ARG A 372 8.32 31.54 -0.01
CA ARG A 372 8.97 32.85 -0.10
C ARG A 372 9.25 33.37 1.29
N HIS A 373 10.49 33.84 1.52
CA HIS A 373 10.95 34.42 2.78
C HIS A 373 11.18 35.94 2.66
N TYR A 374 10.89 36.55 1.50
CA TYR A 374 10.96 38.00 1.25
C TYR A 374 12.29 38.63 1.63
N ASP A 375 13.40 37.87 1.50
CA ASP A 375 14.77 38.28 1.83
C ASP A 375 14.95 38.73 3.30
N ASN A 376 14.26 38.07 4.21
CA ASN A 376 14.36 38.26 5.66
C ASN A 376 14.38 36.95 6.43
N ALA A 377 14.51 37.01 7.78
CA ALA A 377 14.56 35.83 8.64
C ALA A 377 13.33 35.67 9.57
N ASP A 378 12.22 36.32 9.24
CA ASP A 378 10.96 36.23 9.99
C ASP A 378 10.07 35.12 9.40
N LEU A 379 9.95 34.00 10.12
CA LEU A 379 9.01 32.89 9.75
C LEU A 379 7.54 33.36 9.70
N GLY A 380 7.20 34.47 10.32
CA GLY A 380 5.83 34.92 10.46
C GLY A 380 5.23 35.50 9.16
N ASP A 381 6.05 35.98 8.24
CA ASP A 381 5.62 36.51 6.94
C ASP A 381 5.85 35.54 5.77
N ASP A 382 6.56 34.43 5.99
CA ASP A 382 6.81 33.43 4.98
C ASP A 382 5.51 32.90 4.37
N SER A 383 5.46 32.78 3.03
CA SER A 383 4.25 32.33 2.34
C SER A 383 4.53 31.47 1.12
N TRP A 384 3.61 30.58 0.78
CA TRP A 384 3.58 29.99 -0.53
C TRP A 384 2.90 30.96 -1.52
N ALA A 385 3.66 31.51 -2.42
CA ALA A 385 3.18 32.57 -3.33
C ALA A 385 2.95 32.09 -4.77
N GLY A 386 2.50 30.82 -4.94
CA GLY A 386 2.07 30.29 -6.22
C GLY A 386 3.21 29.85 -7.16
N GLY A 387 4.46 29.79 -6.69
CA GLY A 387 5.61 29.43 -7.54
C GLY A 387 6.01 27.97 -7.48
N ALA A 388 6.26 27.45 -6.29
CA ALA A 388 6.70 26.07 -6.09
C ALA A 388 5.60 25.05 -6.44
N SER A 389 6.01 23.93 -7.02
CA SER A 389 5.11 22.78 -7.21
C SER A 389 4.71 22.16 -5.85
N ILE A 390 3.52 21.59 -5.78
CA ILE A 390 2.86 21.15 -4.54
C ILE A 390 2.43 19.67 -4.61
N GLY A 391 2.09 19.10 -3.45
CA GLY A 391 1.42 17.82 -3.31
C GLY A 391 -0.12 17.91 -3.37
N PRO A 392 -0.80 16.86 -2.93
CA PRO A 392 -0.26 15.54 -2.61
C PRO A 392 0.14 14.74 -3.86
N ALA A 393 0.85 13.63 -3.68
CA ALA A 393 1.09 12.67 -4.74
C ALA A 393 -0.23 12.08 -5.28
N ALA A 394 -0.19 11.42 -6.44
CA ALA A 394 -1.40 10.90 -7.09
C ALA A 394 -2.14 9.84 -6.25
N ASP A 395 -1.40 9.06 -5.47
CA ASP A 395 -1.93 8.06 -4.52
C ASP A 395 -2.34 8.64 -3.17
N GLY A 396 -2.23 9.95 -2.99
CA GLY A 396 -2.62 10.66 -1.76
C GLY A 396 -1.50 10.84 -0.73
N ARG A 397 -0.27 10.32 -0.97
CA ARG A 397 0.86 10.51 -0.06
C ARG A 397 1.18 11.99 0.13
N ILE A 398 1.59 12.33 1.36
CA ILE A 398 2.02 13.69 1.70
C ILE A 398 3.35 13.98 0.99
N LYS A 399 3.33 15.00 0.14
CA LYS A 399 4.48 15.59 -0.55
C LYS A 399 4.24 17.10 -0.70
N PRO A 400 5.29 17.94 -0.75
CA PRO A 400 6.69 17.61 -0.48
C PRO A 400 6.89 17.02 0.92
N ASP A 401 8.09 16.48 1.22
CA ASP A 401 8.43 16.06 2.59
C ASP A 401 8.77 17.27 3.46
N LEU A 402 9.56 18.21 2.94
CA LEU A 402 9.97 19.44 3.61
C LEU A 402 9.84 20.62 2.66
N CYS A 403 9.99 21.84 3.17
CA CYS A 403 10.13 23.05 2.35
C CYS A 403 11.29 23.91 2.83
N SER A 404 11.76 24.81 1.97
CA SER A 404 12.70 25.86 2.32
C SER A 404 12.55 27.05 1.37
N PHE A 405 13.50 27.99 1.37
CA PHE A 405 13.35 29.26 0.70
C PHE A 405 13.40 29.16 -0.81
N TYR A 406 12.49 29.91 -1.45
CA TYR A 406 12.22 29.88 -2.88
C TYR A 406 12.71 31.13 -3.60
N ASP A 407 12.97 32.22 -2.91
CA ASP A 407 13.25 33.55 -3.48
C ASP A 407 14.53 34.18 -2.92
N SER A 408 15.21 34.93 -3.74
CA SER A 408 16.32 35.86 -3.37
C SER A 408 17.45 35.24 -2.53
N VAL A 409 17.85 33.96 -2.77
CA VAL A 409 18.92 33.29 -2.01
C VAL A 409 20.30 33.66 -2.55
N ARG A 410 21.18 34.19 -1.72
CA ARG A 410 22.54 34.54 -2.09
C ARG A 410 23.48 33.34 -2.05
N THR A 411 24.25 33.12 -3.14
CA THR A 411 25.21 32.02 -3.24
C THR A 411 26.44 32.37 -4.06
N SER A 412 27.45 31.50 -4.12
CA SER A 412 28.55 31.63 -5.07
C SER A 412 28.05 31.48 -6.51
N ASP A 413 28.71 32.19 -7.44
CA ASP A 413 28.44 32.14 -8.87
C ASP A 413 29.72 31.76 -9.62
N ARG A 414 29.61 31.27 -10.86
CA ARG A 414 30.82 30.98 -11.64
C ARG A 414 31.63 32.26 -11.91
N THR A 415 32.95 32.11 -11.89
CA THR A 415 33.85 33.24 -12.03
C THR A 415 33.69 34.02 -13.34
N GLY A 416 33.70 35.32 -13.26
CA GLY A 416 33.68 36.24 -14.41
C GLY A 416 32.34 36.27 -15.14
N LEU A 417 32.37 36.29 -16.49
CA LEU A 417 31.16 36.39 -17.32
C LEU A 417 30.44 35.05 -17.57
N ASP A 418 30.97 33.98 -17.01
CA ASP A 418 30.37 32.64 -17.15
C ASP A 418 29.23 32.35 -16.13
N GLY A 419 29.02 33.23 -15.12
CA GLY A 419 28.01 33.16 -14.09
C GLY A 419 26.68 33.82 -14.44
N TYR A 420 25.79 33.91 -13.46
CA TYR A 420 24.55 34.71 -13.50
C TYR A 420 24.82 36.19 -13.40
N ASP A 421 25.80 36.55 -12.57
CA ASP A 421 26.26 37.94 -12.35
C ASP A 421 27.74 38.07 -12.77
N PRO A 422 28.20 39.29 -13.11
CA PRO A 422 29.63 39.53 -13.39
C PRO A 422 30.54 39.35 -12.17
N SER A 423 29.99 39.25 -10.97
CA SER A 423 30.70 38.96 -9.72
C SER A 423 30.65 37.45 -9.42
N ASP A 424 31.65 36.97 -8.67
CA ASP A 424 31.76 35.56 -8.31
C ASP A 424 30.71 35.12 -7.25
N SER A 425 29.62 35.88 -7.10
CA SER A 425 28.45 35.60 -6.28
C SER A 425 27.20 36.24 -6.84
N THR A 426 26.05 35.59 -6.72
CA THR A 426 24.73 36.14 -7.10
C THR A 426 23.83 36.29 -5.87
N ALA A 427 22.89 37.26 -5.93
CA ALA A 427 21.89 37.51 -4.88
C ALA A 427 20.47 37.17 -5.31
N THR A 428 20.27 36.64 -6.52
CA THR A 428 18.96 36.56 -7.14
C THR A 428 18.62 35.13 -7.53
N PHE A 429 19.35 34.17 -7.02
CA PHE A 429 19.06 32.78 -7.32
C PHE A 429 17.80 32.31 -6.58
N GLY A 430 16.94 31.47 -7.15
CA GLY A 430 15.65 31.14 -6.55
C GLY A 430 15.03 29.82 -7.05
N GLY A 431 13.76 29.57 -6.71
CA GLY A 431 13.04 28.35 -7.04
C GLY A 431 13.17 27.25 -6.00
N THR A 432 12.52 26.08 -6.22
CA THR A 432 12.67 24.90 -5.35
C THR A 432 14.08 24.33 -5.39
N SER A 433 14.87 24.70 -6.40
CA SER A 433 16.29 24.38 -6.44
C SER A 433 17.12 25.21 -5.45
N ALA A 434 16.59 26.30 -4.93
CA ALA A 434 17.12 26.97 -3.74
C ALA A 434 16.84 26.19 -2.49
N ALA A 435 15.60 25.89 -2.32
CA ALA A 435 15.10 25.14 -1.18
C ALA A 435 15.83 23.80 -1.01
N THR A 436 16.10 23.09 -2.11
CA THR A 436 16.65 21.74 -2.08
C THR A 436 18.05 21.64 -1.51
N PRO A 437 19.08 22.38 -1.95
CA PRO A 437 20.40 22.33 -1.35
C PRO A 437 20.46 22.96 0.04
N ILE A 438 19.55 23.86 0.39
CA ILE A 438 19.42 24.30 1.79
C ILE A 438 19.07 23.10 2.68
N VAL A 439 18.08 22.28 2.31
CA VAL A 439 17.73 21.04 3.04
C VAL A 439 18.88 20.04 2.99
N ALA A 440 19.61 19.93 1.89
CA ALA A 440 20.81 19.09 1.81
C ALA A 440 21.92 19.56 2.76
N GLY A 441 22.08 20.85 2.93
CA GLY A 441 22.99 21.42 3.92
C GLY A 441 22.55 21.12 5.36
N HIS A 442 21.25 21.16 5.65
CA HIS A 442 20.72 20.66 6.93
C HIS A 442 21.05 19.19 7.13
N ASN A 443 20.95 18.35 6.10
CA ASN A 443 21.33 16.94 6.18
C ASN A 443 22.83 16.80 6.52
N ALA A 444 23.71 17.57 5.88
CA ALA A 444 25.14 17.53 6.18
C ALA A 444 25.45 17.82 7.66
N LEU A 445 24.83 18.87 8.21
CA LEU A 445 25.03 19.27 9.60
C LEU A 445 24.36 18.32 10.58
N ALA A 446 23.18 17.79 10.27
CA ALA A 446 22.51 16.77 11.08
C ALA A 446 23.30 15.46 11.11
N ILE A 447 23.90 15.03 9.98
CA ILE A 447 24.81 13.88 9.91
C ILE A 447 26.02 14.11 10.82
N GLN A 448 26.62 15.32 10.80
CA GLN A 448 27.72 15.65 11.69
C GLN A 448 27.30 15.53 13.17
N MET A 449 26.17 16.14 13.55
CA MET A 449 25.63 16.07 14.92
C MET A 449 25.37 14.61 15.35
N PHE A 450 24.80 13.81 14.46
CA PHE A 450 24.49 12.40 14.73
C PHE A 450 25.79 11.59 14.95
N THR A 451 26.77 11.75 14.06
CA THR A 451 28.05 11.01 14.13
C THR A 451 28.94 11.46 15.28
N ASP A 452 28.67 12.63 15.87
CA ASP A 452 29.30 13.08 17.13
C ASP A 452 28.55 12.55 18.38
N GLY A 453 27.52 11.72 18.21
CA GLY A 453 26.81 11.05 19.30
C GLY A 453 25.78 11.92 20.03
N LEU A 454 25.28 13.02 19.44
CA LEU A 454 24.29 13.87 20.10
C LEU A 454 22.94 13.19 20.38
N PHE A 455 22.59 12.21 19.56
CA PHE A 455 21.29 11.52 19.64
C PHE A 455 21.39 10.07 20.12
N GLY A 456 22.56 9.66 20.59
CA GLY A 456 22.83 8.31 21.08
C GLY A 456 24.27 7.87 20.83
N PRO A 457 24.66 6.68 21.28
CA PRO A 457 26.01 6.17 21.06
C PRO A 457 26.28 5.93 19.56
N VAL A 458 27.50 6.26 19.14
CA VAL A 458 27.94 6.00 17.76
C VAL A 458 28.04 4.50 17.48
N ARG A 459 27.69 4.09 16.25
CA ARG A 459 27.65 2.68 15.83
C ARG A 459 29.02 2.01 15.87
N VAL A 460 30.06 2.72 15.38
CA VAL A 460 31.43 2.26 15.32
C VAL A 460 32.34 3.26 16.07
N PRO A 461 32.69 3.04 17.35
CA PRO A 461 33.58 3.91 18.08
C PRO A 461 34.94 4.06 17.37
N GLY A 462 35.34 5.31 17.09
CA GLY A 462 36.57 5.61 16.32
C GLY A 462 36.47 5.40 14.81
N GLY A 463 35.29 5.02 14.29
CA GLY A 463 35.03 4.92 12.86
C GLY A 463 34.87 6.26 12.16
N THR A 464 34.83 6.24 10.81
CA THR A 464 34.60 7.44 9.99
C THR A 464 33.17 7.94 10.17
N ARG A 465 32.89 9.19 9.74
CA ARG A 465 31.54 9.73 9.72
C ARG A 465 30.62 8.90 8.80
N PHE A 466 31.15 8.37 7.71
CA PHE A 466 30.40 7.49 6.82
C PHE A 466 29.96 6.19 7.51
N GLN A 467 30.86 5.54 8.26
CA GLN A 467 30.53 4.33 9.03
C GLN A 467 29.50 4.57 10.14
N ASN A 468 29.48 5.79 10.68
CA ASN A 468 28.60 6.22 11.77
C ASN A 468 27.41 7.05 11.30
N ARG A 469 27.21 7.27 9.97
CA ARG A 469 26.09 8.05 9.46
C ARG A 469 24.75 7.41 9.83
N PRO A 470 23.72 8.19 10.07
CA PRO A 470 22.37 7.65 10.20
C PRO A 470 21.91 7.03 8.87
N ASN A 471 21.03 6.04 8.93
CA ASN A 471 20.32 5.58 7.77
C ASN A 471 19.43 6.71 7.21
N PHE A 472 19.09 6.66 5.91
CA PHE A 472 18.32 7.73 5.28
C PHE A 472 16.93 7.91 5.90
N THR A 473 16.30 6.82 6.34
CA THR A 473 15.03 6.80 7.07
C THR A 473 15.13 7.56 8.39
N THR A 474 16.16 7.29 9.14
CA THR A 474 16.45 7.94 10.42
C THR A 474 16.70 9.43 10.26
N LEU A 475 17.49 9.82 9.26
CA LEU A 475 17.75 11.23 9.00
C LEU A 475 16.48 11.96 8.56
N LYS A 476 15.69 11.35 7.67
CA LYS A 476 14.39 11.88 7.22
C LYS A 476 13.44 12.06 8.41
N ALA A 477 13.30 11.06 9.27
CA ALA A 477 12.48 11.14 10.49
C ALA A 477 12.97 12.24 11.44
N LEU A 478 14.28 12.37 11.66
CA LEU A 478 14.87 13.40 12.52
C LEU A 478 14.63 14.82 11.98
N GLN A 479 14.80 15.03 10.67
CA GLN A 479 14.51 16.32 10.02
C GLN A 479 13.04 16.69 10.20
N VAL A 480 12.12 15.75 9.98
CA VAL A 480 10.68 15.96 10.12
C VAL A 480 10.26 16.23 11.57
N ALA A 481 10.76 15.48 12.55
CA ALA A 481 10.47 15.69 13.96
C ALA A 481 10.96 17.06 14.47
N CYS A 482 12.03 17.60 13.87
CA CYS A 482 12.61 18.89 14.24
C CYS A 482 12.15 20.05 13.34
N ALA A 483 11.36 19.79 12.30
CA ALA A 483 10.90 20.85 11.40
C ALA A 483 9.91 21.81 12.08
N SER A 484 10.01 23.09 11.69
CA SER A 484 9.07 24.15 12.08
C SER A 484 7.92 24.18 11.08
N GLN A 485 6.68 24.07 11.56
CA GLN A 485 5.49 24.11 10.72
C GLN A 485 4.95 25.54 10.60
N TYR A 486 4.52 25.91 9.40
CA TYR A 486 3.78 27.13 9.12
C TYR A 486 2.29 26.95 9.43
N ALA A 487 1.60 28.07 9.71
CA ALA A 487 0.16 28.05 9.94
C ALA A 487 -0.62 27.77 8.64
N PHE A 488 -1.75 27.05 8.74
CA PHE A 488 -2.60 26.73 7.60
C PHE A 488 -3.61 27.83 7.21
N ALA A 489 -3.96 28.69 8.14
CA ALA A 489 -5.11 29.61 8.01
C ALA A 489 -4.74 31.10 7.88
N SER A 490 -3.48 31.47 7.85
CA SER A 490 -3.07 32.87 7.68
C SER A 490 -3.05 33.26 6.21
N SER A 491 -3.45 34.49 5.90
CA SER A 491 -3.36 35.02 4.52
C SER A 491 -1.91 35.24 4.05
N SER A 492 -0.99 35.49 4.97
CA SER A 492 0.43 35.68 4.70
C SER A 492 1.24 34.38 4.82
N THR A 493 0.82 33.46 5.67
CA THR A 493 1.53 32.21 5.96
C THR A 493 0.69 30.97 5.71
N ASN A 494 -0.27 31.04 4.77
CA ASN A 494 -1.14 29.91 4.45
C ASN A 494 -0.40 28.84 3.65
N ASN A 495 0.46 28.12 4.32
CA ASN A 495 1.24 27.01 3.81
C ASN A 495 0.62 25.69 4.26
N ARG A 496 -0.35 25.15 3.53
CA ARG A 496 -0.98 23.86 3.83
C ARG A 496 0.04 22.73 3.73
N ARG A 497 -0.37 21.50 4.13
CA ARG A 497 0.49 20.32 4.06
C ARG A 497 1.02 20.05 2.65
N GLU A 498 0.22 20.27 1.63
CA GLU A 498 0.61 20.16 0.23
C GLU A 498 1.65 21.21 -0.25
N HIS A 499 1.81 22.33 0.48
CA HIS A 499 2.81 23.35 0.19
C HIS A 499 4.11 23.12 0.95
N GLN A 500 4.01 22.93 2.27
CA GLN A 500 5.16 22.92 3.18
C GLN A 500 5.67 21.53 3.52
N GLY A 501 4.94 20.48 3.14
CA GLY A 501 5.21 19.15 3.69
C GLY A 501 5.13 19.16 5.22
N TRP A 502 6.16 18.67 5.88
CA TRP A 502 6.24 18.69 7.35
C TRP A 502 6.80 20.00 7.93
N GLY A 503 7.19 20.94 7.07
CA GLY A 503 7.66 22.26 7.42
C GLY A 503 9.10 22.55 7.02
N HIS A 504 9.65 23.65 7.57
CA HIS A 504 11.04 24.08 7.37
C HIS A 504 11.98 23.35 8.35
N PRO A 505 13.05 22.67 7.92
CA PRO A 505 13.97 21.98 8.83
C PRO A 505 14.67 22.94 9.78
N SER A 506 14.94 22.52 11.02
CA SER A 506 15.51 23.37 12.06
C SER A 506 16.64 22.69 12.84
N LEU A 507 17.87 23.07 12.55
CA LEU A 507 19.06 22.66 13.30
C LEU A 507 19.06 23.23 14.72
N SER A 508 18.48 24.43 14.92
CA SER A 508 18.28 25.00 16.24
C SER A 508 17.40 24.13 17.13
N ALA A 509 16.28 23.61 16.60
CA ALA A 509 15.44 22.68 17.32
C ALA A 509 16.16 21.36 17.64
N MET A 510 16.93 20.81 16.70
CA MET A 510 17.76 19.60 16.93
C MET A 510 18.75 19.82 18.07
N TRP A 511 19.45 20.95 18.07
CA TRP A 511 20.46 21.27 19.08
C TRP A 511 19.84 21.54 20.46
N ASN A 512 18.81 22.39 20.51
CA ASN A 512 18.21 22.81 21.77
C ASN A 512 17.51 21.68 22.50
N ASP A 513 16.84 20.79 21.76
CA ASP A 513 16.10 19.65 22.31
C ASP A 513 16.89 18.33 22.33
N ARG A 514 18.20 18.33 21.97
CA ARG A 514 19.02 17.11 21.83
C ARG A 514 18.95 16.14 23.01
N ALA A 515 18.80 16.66 24.24
CA ALA A 515 18.67 15.84 25.45
C ALA A 515 17.28 15.15 25.58
N SER A 516 16.32 15.56 24.79
CA SER A 516 14.94 15.02 24.74
C SER A 516 14.56 14.58 23.32
N ILE A 517 15.55 14.21 22.53
CA ILE A 517 15.38 13.51 21.27
C ILE A 517 15.85 12.07 21.45
N HIS A 518 14.99 11.12 21.14
CA HIS A 518 15.31 9.70 21.04
C HIS A 518 15.22 9.26 19.59
N VAL A 519 16.22 8.49 19.14
CA VAL A 519 16.32 8.03 17.76
C VAL A 519 16.46 6.51 17.73
N VAL A 520 15.78 5.85 16.81
CA VAL A 520 15.99 4.44 16.44
C VAL A 520 16.47 4.42 14.99
N ASP A 521 17.65 3.85 14.76
CA ASP A 521 18.35 3.87 13.48
C ASP A 521 18.36 2.47 12.86
N GLU A 522 17.16 2.02 12.43
CA GLU A 522 16.93 0.71 11.79
C GLU A 522 17.42 -0.50 12.61
N THR A 523 17.38 -0.38 13.94
CA THR A 523 17.93 -1.39 14.85
C THR A 523 16.90 -2.42 15.31
N LYS A 524 15.68 -2.36 14.80
CA LYS A 524 14.55 -3.22 15.17
C LYS A 524 13.79 -3.68 13.95
N PRO A 525 14.26 -4.75 13.26
CA PRO A 525 13.46 -5.39 12.22
C PRO A 525 12.20 -6.02 12.82
N LEU A 526 11.11 -5.96 12.09
CA LEU A 526 9.80 -6.49 12.46
C LEU A 526 9.25 -7.38 11.35
N GLN A 527 8.79 -8.58 11.71
CA GLN A 527 8.00 -9.43 10.84
C GLN A 527 6.53 -9.00 10.87
N GLN A 528 5.77 -9.37 9.85
CA GLN A 528 4.35 -9.04 9.78
C GLN A 528 3.58 -9.45 11.05
N GLY A 529 2.85 -8.52 11.63
CA GLY A 529 2.08 -8.67 12.85
C GLY A 529 2.85 -8.39 14.14
N GLU A 530 4.18 -8.17 14.06
CA GLU A 530 4.97 -7.80 15.23
C GLU A 530 4.80 -6.32 15.59
N VAL A 531 4.99 -6.04 16.87
CA VAL A 531 4.91 -4.68 17.44
C VAL A 531 6.10 -4.46 18.36
N VAL A 532 6.78 -3.34 18.19
CA VAL A 532 7.76 -2.85 19.18
C VAL A 532 7.21 -1.61 19.86
N ARG A 533 7.36 -1.54 21.18
CA ARG A 533 6.91 -0.41 22.01
C ARG A 533 8.10 0.31 22.64
N TYR A 534 8.16 1.62 22.44
CA TYR A 534 9.08 2.53 23.13
C TYR A 534 8.31 3.31 24.18
N ARG A 535 8.74 3.24 25.46
CA ARG A 535 8.18 4.04 26.54
C ARG A 535 8.93 5.37 26.61
N MET A 536 8.23 6.46 26.50
CA MET A 536 8.78 7.80 26.39
C MET A 536 8.27 8.68 27.52
N GLN A 537 9.16 9.20 28.37
CA GLN A 537 8.80 10.09 29.47
C GLN A 537 8.68 11.53 28.98
N VAL A 538 7.49 12.09 28.99
CA VAL A 538 7.21 13.50 28.75
C VAL A 538 7.25 14.25 30.07
N ALA A 539 8.09 15.27 30.18
CA ALA A 539 8.18 16.12 31.37
C ALA A 539 7.01 17.13 31.45
N PRO A 540 6.63 17.56 32.65
CA PRO A 540 5.63 18.61 32.81
C PRO A 540 6.01 19.92 32.11
N GLY A 541 5.02 20.58 31.48
CA GLY A 541 5.21 21.87 30.80
C GLY A 541 5.92 21.82 29.45
N ARG A 542 6.07 20.64 28.84
CA ARG A 542 6.56 20.52 27.44
C ARG A 542 5.59 21.19 26.48
N SER A 543 6.16 22.01 25.57
CA SER A 543 5.37 22.72 24.56
C SER A 543 4.84 21.81 23.47
N GLU A 544 5.61 20.74 23.10
CA GLU A 544 5.21 19.79 22.06
C GLU A 544 5.89 18.42 22.24
N LEU A 545 5.21 17.39 21.77
CA LEU A 545 5.74 16.05 21.50
C LEU A 545 5.61 15.81 19.98
N LYS A 546 6.72 15.55 19.32
CA LYS A 546 6.73 15.18 17.89
C LYS A 546 7.35 13.80 17.71
N VAL A 547 6.63 12.93 17.07
CA VAL A 547 7.07 11.60 16.70
C VAL A 547 7.00 11.50 15.18
N ALA A 548 8.09 11.10 14.56
CA ALA A 548 8.16 10.83 13.11
C ALA A 548 8.80 9.46 12.90
N MET A 549 8.18 8.64 12.10
CA MET A 549 8.62 7.31 11.70
C MET A 549 8.58 7.20 10.19
N THR A 550 9.62 6.63 9.59
CA THR A 550 9.63 6.22 8.18
C THR A 550 10.41 4.93 8.01
N PHE A 551 10.13 4.22 6.94
CA PHE A 551 10.80 2.96 6.63
C PHE A 551 11.24 2.94 5.17
N ALA A 552 12.29 2.17 4.88
CA ALA A 552 12.73 1.89 3.52
C ALA A 552 11.66 1.04 2.83
N ASP A 553 11.11 1.56 1.73
CA ASP A 553 10.06 0.86 1.00
C ASP A 553 10.52 0.57 -0.43
N PRO A 554 10.51 -0.70 -0.89
CA PRO A 554 10.98 -1.04 -2.23
C PRO A 554 10.27 -0.26 -3.33
N ALA A 555 10.91 -0.13 -4.49
CA ALA A 555 10.29 0.50 -5.65
C ALA A 555 8.95 -0.17 -6.00
N ALA A 556 7.91 0.65 -6.14
CA ALA A 556 6.60 0.15 -6.53
C ALA A 556 6.49 -0.10 -8.03
N ASN A 557 5.58 -0.97 -8.44
CA ASN A 557 5.20 -1.05 -9.84
C ASN A 557 4.45 0.23 -10.24
N PRO A 558 4.91 0.99 -11.27
CA PRO A 558 4.24 2.22 -11.69
C PRO A 558 2.79 2.04 -12.18
N ALA A 559 2.39 0.81 -12.51
CA ALA A 559 0.99 0.49 -12.81
C ALA A 559 0.07 0.46 -11.58
N ALA A 560 0.63 0.45 -10.37
CA ALA A 560 -0.16 0.42 -9.14
C ALA A 560 -0.80 1.78 -8.85
N ALA A 561 -2.03 1.77 -8.37
CA ALA A 561 -2.73 2.99 -7.95
C ALA A 561 -2.31 3.47 -6.54
N LEU A 562 -1.76 2.59 -5.71
CA LEU A 562 -1.13 2.87 -4.43
C LEU A 562 0.31 2.35 -4.50
N THR A 563 1.28 3.20 -4.20
CA THR A 563 2.70 2.88 -4.42
C THR A 563 3.44 2.39 -3.18
N ARG A 564 2.85 2.48 -2.00
CA ARG A 564 3.39 1.87 -0.79
C ARG A 564 3.35 0.34 -0.90
N VAL A 565 4.46 -0.32 -0.62
CA VAL A 565 4.64 -1.79 -0.71
C VAL A 565 4.46 -2.43 0.67
N ASN A 566 5.32 -2.12 1.64
CA ASN A 566 5.16 -2.52 3.03
C ASN A 566 4.27 -1.53 3.80
N ASP A 567 3.74 -1.94 4.94
CA ASP A 567 2.92 -1.11 5.85
C ASP A 567 3.43 -1.24 7.28
N LEU A 568 4.21 -0.25 7.72
CA LEU A 568 4.57 -0.08 9.12
C LEU A 568 3.78 1.11 9.66
N THR A 569 2.98 0.86 10.68
CA THR A 569 2.05 1.83 11.28
C THR A 569 2.60 2.41 12.57
N LEU A 570 2.56 3.74 12.72
CA LEU A 570 2.88 4.46 13.94
C LEU A 570 1.64 4.65 14.81
N ARG A 571 1.75 4.32 16.11
CA ARG A 571 0.71 4.60 17.10
C ARG A 571 1.35 5.20 18.35
N ALA A 572 0.84 6.33 18.82
CA ALA A 572 1.21 6.90 20.12
C ALA A 572 0.03 6.82 21.09
N ILE A 573 0.30 6.41 22.33
CA ILE A 573 -0.70 6.26 23.40
C ILE A 573 -0.29 7.17 24.54
N ALA A 574 -1.14 8.14 24.86
CA ALA A 574 -0.92 9.09 25.94
C ALA A 574 -1.16 8.46 27.34
N PRO A 575 -0.66 9.07 28.43
CA PRO A 575 -0.86 8.57 29.79
C PRO A 575 -2.32 8.45 30.24
N ASP A 576 -3.23 9.21 29.62
CA ASP A 576 -4.68 9.15 29.88
C ASP A 576 -5.42 8.12 29.02
N GLY A 577 -4.70 7.41 28.16
CA GLY A 577 -5.26 6.41 27.27
C GLY A 577 -5.66 6.92 25.88
N THR A 578 -5.52 8.21 25.60
CA THR A 578 -5.78 8.74 24.25
C THR A 578 -4.84 8.13 23.25
N VAL A 579 -5.39 7.55 22.17
CA VAL A 579 -4.63 6.93 21.07
C VAL A 579 -4.51 7.92 19.93
N TYR A 580 -3.31 8.09 19.40
CA TYR A 580 -3.01 8.89 18.20
C TYR A 580 -2.41 7.95 17.15
N TRP A 581 -3.04 7.90 15.98
CA TRP A 581 -2.52 7.19 14.84
C TRP A 581 -1.67 8.10 13.95
N GLY A 582 -0.67 7.55 13.29
CA GLY A 582 0.18 8.29 12.37
C GLY A 582 -0.63 9.07 11.34
N ASN A 583 -0.25 10.32 11.11
CA ASN A 583 -0.85 11.28 10.17
C ASN A 583 -2.33 11.66 10.44
N HIS A 584 -3.00 11.07 11.44
CA HIS A 584 -4.40 11.40 11.73
C HIS A 584 -4.55 12.84 12.23
N GLY A 585 -5.32 13.66 11.48
CA GLY A 585 -5.48 15.11 11.71
C GLY A 585 -4.42 15.98 11.02
N LEU A 586 -3.25 15.42 10.66
CA LEU A 586 -2.11 16.18 10.11
C LEU A 586 -2.24 16.52 8.62
N ARG A 587 -3.11 15.87 7.86
CA ARG A 587 -3.37 16.23 6.45
C ARG A 587 -4.07 17.58 6.31
N THR A 588 -4.88 17.96 7.30
CA THR A 588 -5.70 19.17 7.31
C THR A 588 -5.35 20.14 8.44
N GLY A 589 -4.34 19.84 9.25
CA GLY A 589 -3.90 20.63 10.39
C GLY A 589 -2.43 20.43 10.72
N THR A 590 -1.95 21.17 11.72
CA THR A 590 -0.57 21.15 12.22
C THR A 590 -0.40 20.21 13.43
N SER A 591 -1.48 19.66 13.98
CA SER A 591 -1.48 18.77 15.13
C SER A 591 -2.32 17.51 14.90
N SER A 592 -1.93 16.43 15.54
CA SER A 592 -2.65 15.16 15.49
C SER A 592 -3.96 15.23 16.27
N ALA A 593 -5.00 14.55 15.80
CA ALA A 593 -6.26 14.34 16.49
C ALA A 593 -6.25 12.97 17.19
N GLY A 594 -6.81 12.90 18.40
CA GLY A 594 -7.02 11.64 19.11
C GLY A 594 -8.06 10.76 18.45
N GLY A 595 -7.92 9.44 18.56
CA GLY A 595 -8.78 8.46 17.89
C GLY A 595 -8.42 8.26 16.42
N GLY A 596 -9.39 7.89 15.58
CA GLY A 596 -9.21 7.65 14.15
C GLY A 596 -8.73 6.23 13.83
N ALA A 597 -8.01 6.10 12.72
CA ALA A 597 -7.48 4.83 12.21
C ALA A 597 -6.03 5.02 11.70
N ALA A 598 -5.32 3.91 11.55
CA ALA A 598 -3.97 3.86 10.96
C ALA A 598 -3.94 4.47 9.57
N ASP A 599 -2.84 5.13 9.21
CA ASP A 599 -2.55 5.55 7.84
C ASP A 599 -2.21 4.30 7.00
N SER A 600 -2.74 4.20 5.82
CA SER A 600 -2.50 3.09 4.90
C SER A 600 -1.90 3.56 3.57
N ILE A 601 -1.42 4.79 3.49
CA ILE A 601 -0.99 5.44 2.25
C ILE A 601 0.49 5.83 2.31
N ASP A 602 0.90 6.51 3.38
CA ASP A 602 2.23 7.08 3.51
C ASP A 602 3.28 6.08 4.03
N THR A 603 4.54 6.26 3.65
CA THR A 603 5.71 5.61 4.28
C THR A 603 6.34 6.46 5.37
N MET A 604 5.90 7.72 5.49
CA MET A 604 6.25 8.64 6.56
C MET A 604 5.00 8.85 7.43
N GLU A 605 5.07 8.44 8.69
CA GLU A 605 3.99 8.64 9.64
C GLU A 605 4.41 9.50 10.83
N CYS A 606 3.56 10.46 11.18
CA CYS A 606 3.85 11.44 12.21
C CYS A 606 2.73 11.54 13.24
N VAL A 607 3.12 11.80 14.50
CA VAL A 607 2.21 12.20 15.59
C VAL A 607 2.79 13.47 16.23
N PHE A 608 2.06 14.58 16.09
CA PHE A 608 2.43 15.89 16.64
C PHE A 608 1.37 16.35 17.64
N VAL A 609 1.75 16.43 18.91
CA VAL A 609 0.85 16.79 20.00
C VAL A 609 1.35 18.06 20.68
N PRO A 610 0.63 19.20 20.55
CA PRO A 610 0.94 20.40 21.30
C PRO A 610 0.56 20.22 22.77
N GLN A 611 1.37 20.77 23.68
CA GLN A 611 1.17 20.71 25.13
C GLN A 611 0.81 19.28 25.63
N PRO A 612 1.67 18.29 25.36
CA PRO A 612 1.36 16.90 25.69
C PRO A 612 1.22 16.70 27.19
N ILE A 613 0.33 15.80 27.60
CA ILE A 613 0.15 15.38 28.98
C ILE A 613 1.48 14.81 29.51
N ALA A 614 1.93 15.29 30.68
CA ALA A 614 3.11 14.77 31.34
C ALA A 614 2.90 13.32 31.81
N GLY A 615 3.92 12.50 31.66
CA GLY A 615 3.88 11.09 32.03
C GLY A 615 4.56 10.19 30.99
N VAL A 616 4.38 8.88 31.13
CA VAL A 616 4.93 7.90 30.20
C VAL A 616 3.96 7.70 29.03
N TRP A 617 4.42 8.02 27.83
CA TRP A 617 3.77 7.72 26.57
C TRP A 617 4.28 6.39 26.04
N SER A 618 3.42 5.62 25.37
CA SER A 618 3.83 4.44 24.59
C SER A 618 3.84 4.80 23.12
N ILE A 619 4.98 4.61 22.45
CA ILE A 619 5.15 4.78 21.02
C ILE A 619 5.32 3.39 20.41
N ASP A 620 4.36 2.95 19.63
CA ASP A 620 4.34 1.66 18.98
C ASP A 620 4.66 1.81 17.50
N VAL A 621 5.53 0.94 16.99
CA VAL A 621 5.67 0.67 15.56
C VAL A 621 5.14 -0.74 15.30
N ILE A 622 4.18 -0.84 14.40
CA ILE A 622 3.42 -2.05 14.11
C ILE A 622 3.71 -2.45 12.67
N ALA A 623 4.21 -3.65 12.44
CA ALA A 623 4.36 -4.21 11.10
C ALA A 623 3.01 -4.78 10.62
N ASP A 624 2.13 -3.90 10.11
CA ASP A 624 0.78 -4.28 9.70
C ASP A 624 0.79 -5.16 8.44
N LEU A 625 1.68 -4.86 7.49
CA LEU A 625 1.88 -5.66 6.28
C LEU A 625 3.36 -5.63 5.87
N VAL A 626 3.99 -6.80 5.77
CA VAL A 626 5.35 -6.96 5.23
C VAL A 626 5.30 -7.95 4.08
N VAL A 627 5.39 -7.44 2.86
CA VAL A 627 5.29 -8.23 1.62
C VAL A 627 6.59 -8.28 0.83
N ALA A 628 7.54 -7.41 1.16
CA ALA A 628 8.89 -7.41 0.63
C ALA A 628 9.87 -7.29 1.78
N ASP A 629 10.97 -8.04 1.72
CA ASP A 629 12.08 -7.92 2.65
C ASP A 629 12.76 -6.57 2.45
N SER A 630 12.68 -5.69 3.45
CA SER A 630 13.35 -4.39 3.44
C SER A 630 14.50 -4.29 4.44
N HIS A 631 14.81 -5.37 5.15
CA HIS A 631 15.98 -5.50 6.02
C HIS A 631 16.84 -6.70 5.61
N ALA A 632 17.54 -6.58 4.49
CA ALA A 632 18.31 -7.66 3.86
C ALA A 632 19.49 -8.22 4.72
N ALA A 633 19.72 -7.67 5.92
CA ALA A 633 20.73 -8.19 6.85
C ALA A 633 20.32 -9.49 7.54
N THR A 634 19.03 -9.85 7.53
CA THR A 634 18.50 -11.12 8.03
C THR A 634 17.94 -11.97 6.88
N ALA A 635 17.69 -13.26 7.14
CA ALA A 635 17.05 -14.14 6.18
C ALA A 635 15.52 -14.16 6.33
N ALA A 636 14.98 -13.40 7.28
CA ALA A 636 13.57 -13.31 7.54
C ALA A 636 12.91 -12.32 6.55
N MET A 637 11.61 -12.48 6.30
CA MET A 637 10.80 -11.48 5.62
C MET A 637 10.43 -10.43 6.66
N ASP A 638 11.25 -9.39 6.77
CA ASP A 638 11.08 -8.35 7.78
C ASP A 638 11.33 -6.93 7.20
N ALA A 639 10.96 -5.93 7.98
CA ALA A 639 11.14 -4.53 7.65
C ALA A 639 11.63 -3.78 8.90
N ASP A 640 12.55 -2.87 8.72
CA ASP A 640 13.01 -1.96 9.75
C ASP A 640 12.54 -0.52 9.50
N PHE A 641 12.93 0.39 10.39
CA PHE A 641 12.45 1.77 10.35
C PHE A 641 13.42 2.73 11.04
N GLY A 642 13.39 3.98 10.58
CA GLY A 642 13.90 5.14 11.30
C GLY A 642 12.80 5.80 12.13
N LEU A 643 13.04 6.02 13.43
CA LEU A 643 12.12 6.70 14.34
C LEU A 643 12.85 7.86 15.03
N ALA A 644 12.20 9.02 15.08
CA ALA A 644 12.64 10.15 15.89
C ALA A 644 11.50 10.62 16.80
N VAL A 645 11.76 10.68 18.11
CA VAL A 645 10.84 11.19 19.12
C VAL A 645 11.45 12.43 19.75
N ARG A 646 10.88 13.60 19.53
CA ARG A 646 11.33 14.89 20.11
C ARG A 646 10.34 15.35 21.18
N GLY A 647 10.84 15.82 22.31
CA GLY A 647 10.03 16.32 23.43
C GLY A 647 9.83 15.32 24.57
N ALA A 648 10.48 14.15 24.49
CA ALA A 648 10.45 13.12 25.51
C ALA A 648 11.81 12.44 25.68
N THR A 649 12.00 11.77 26.82
CA THR A 649 13.22 10.96 27.08
C THR A 649 12.86 9.48 27.10
N PHE A 650 13.74 8.65 26.57
CA PHE A 650 13.55 7.20 26.53
C PHE A 650 13.51 6.61 27.94
N ALA A 651 12.45 5.90 28.28
CA ALA A 651 12.20 5.27 29.57
C ALA A 651 12.32 3.73 29.53
N GLY A 652 12.62 3.16 28.37
CA GLY A 652 12.78 1.71 28.17
C GLY A 652 11.86 1.16 27.08
N LEU A 653 12.04 -0.12 26.76
CA LEU A 653 11.07 -0.85 25.93
C LEU A 653 9.87 -1.27 26.78
N GLY A 654 8.69 -1.22 26.18
CA GLY A 654 7.46 -1.74 26.77
C GLY A 654 7.09 -3.09 26.17
N SER A 655 6.14 -3.77 26.80
CA SER A 655 5.50 -4.96 26.27
C SER A 655 4.07 -4.59 25.92
N PRO A 656 3.71 -4.43 24.63
CA PRO A 656 2.33 -4.16 24.26
C PRO A 656 1.45 -5.34 24.69
N GLY A 657 0.21 -5.06 25.08
CA GLY A 657 -0.77 -6.10 25.35
C GLY A 657 -1.08 -6.87 24.08
N ALA A 658 -1.22 -8.18 24.18
CA ALA A 658 -1.45 -9.08 23.06
C ALA A 658 -2.52 -10.10 23.38
N ALA A 659 -3.30 -10.50 22.36
CA ALA A 659 -4.24 -11.61 22.45
C ALA A 659 -3.70 -12.81 21.66
N THR A 660 -3.81 -13.99 22.24
CA THR A 660 -3.40 -15.25 21.61
C THR A 660 -4.54 -16.27 21.72
N ALA A 661 -4.93 -16.85 20.59
CA ALA A 661 -5.89 -17.94 20.56
C ALA A 661 -5.26 -19.24 21.08
N TYR A 662 -6.03 -20.06 21.81
CA TYR A 662 -5.59 -21.37 22.28
C TYR A 662 -6.78 -22.36 22.37
N GLY A 663 -6.49 -23.67 22.31
CA GLY A 663 -7.52 -24.69 22.26
C GLY A 663 -8.30 -24.68 20.94
N ALA A 664 -9.44 -25.34 20.93
CA ALA A 664 -10.30 -25.43 19.75
C ALA A 664 -11.76 -25.14 20.11
N SER A 665 -12.52 -24.60 19.18
CA SER A 665 -13.97 -24.47 19.26
C SER A 665 -14.62 -25.86 19.01
N CYS A 666 -15.72 -26.17 19.68
CA CYS A 666 -16.53 -27.31 19.27
C CYS A 666 -17.56 -26.92 18.20
N THR A 667 -18.01 -27.93 17.44
CA THR A 667 -18.92 -27.73 16.32
C THR A 667 -20.28 -27.22 16.79
N GLY A 668 -20.74 -26.10 16.25
CA GLY A 668 -22.07 -25.54 16.45
C GLY A 668 -23.07 -26.05 15.42
N SER A 669 -24.32 -25.67 15.57
CA SER A 669 -25.38 -25.97 14.58
C SER A 669 -25.66 -24.84 13.60
N LYS A 670 -24.93 -23.71 13.66
CA LYS A 670 -25.10 -22.63 12.69
C LYS A 670 -24.75 -23.13 11.30
N PRO A 671 -25.71 -23.16 10.37
CA PRO A 671 -25.40 -23.47 8.99
C PRO A 671 -24.53 -22.36 8.38
N GLY A 672 -23.61 -22.73 7.50
CA GLY A 672 -22.90 -21.75 6.66
C GLY A 672 -23.89 -20.86 5.90
N SER A 673 -23.53 -19.64 5.59
CA SER A 673 -24.34 -18.74 4.77
C SER A 673 -24.61 -19.38 3.40
N PRO A 674 -25.81 -19.21 2.81
CA PRO A 674 -26.08 -19.66 1.45
C PRO A 674 -25.06 -19.03 0.49
N GLN A 675 -24.48 -19.86 -0.36
CA GLN A 675 -23.52 -19.41 -1.39
C GLN A 675 -23.80 -20.12 -2.72
N SER A 676 -23.35 -19.55 -3.82
CA SER A 676 -23.40 -20.20 -5.12
C SER A 676 -22.43 -21.36 -5.15
N CYS A 677 -22.92 -22.59 -5.03
CA CYS A 677 -22.10 -23.80 -4.97
C CYS A 677 -21.95 -24.51 -6.33
N VAL A 678 -22.83 -24.23 -7.26
CA VAL A 678 -22.75 -24.65 -8.67
C VAL A 678 -23.13 -23.48 -9.54
N ILE A 679 -22.25 -23.09 -10.44
CA ILE A 679 -22.46 -21.99 -11.39
C ILE A 679 -22.42 -22.60 -12.79
N ARG A 680 -23.48 -22.42 -13.55
CA ARG A 680 -23.56 -22.76 -14.97
C ARG A 680 -23.71 -21.47 -15.76
N ASN A 681 -22.74 -21.26 -16.66
CA ASN A 681 -22.76 -20.23 -17.67
C ASN A 681 -23.02 -18.79 -17.15
N ASP A 682 -22.11 -18.28 -16.35
CA ASP A 682 -22.15 -16.93 -15.76
C ASP A 682 -21.46 -15.87 -16.65
N THR A 683 -21.36 -16.09 -17.96
CA THR A 683 -20.73 -15.14 -18.88
C THR A 683 -21.59 -13.90 -19.11
N THR A 684 -20.97 -12.81 -19.53
CA THR A 684 -21.66 -11.51 -19.76
C THR A 684 -22.48 -11.47 -21.04
N ALA A 685 -22.17 -12.32 -22.03
CA ALA A 685 -22.89 -12.38 -23.31
C ALA A 685 -24.09 -13.31 -23.19
N LYS A 686 -25.29 -12.76 -23.04
CA LYS A 686 -26.55 -13.51 -22.87
C LYS A 686 -27.55 -13.20 -23.99
N THR A 687 -28.12 -14.26 -24.57
CA THR A 687 -29.15 -14.17 -25.56
C THR A 687 -30.51 -14.52 -24.95
N SER A 688 -31.53 -13.67 -25.18
CA SER A 688 -32.87 -13.90 -24.67
C SER A 688 -33.57 -15.04 -25.41
N VAL A 689 -34.17 -15.96 -24.66
CA VAL A 689 -34.98 -17.08 -25.17
C VAL A 689 -36.40 -16.97 -24.64
N ALA A 690 -37.38 -17.01 -25.53
CA ALA A 690 -38.78 -17.01 -25.16
C ALA A 690 -39.19 -18.40 -24.64
N LEU A 691 -39.71 -18.46 -23.42
CA LEU A 691 -40.24 -19.69 -22.81
C LEU A 691 -41.70 -19.92 -23.30
N ARG A 692 -42.17 -21.15 -23.19
CA ARG A 692 -43.59 -21.46 -23.46
C ARG A 692 -44.47 -21.17 -22.24
N ALA A 693 -45.71 -20.78 -22.47
CA ALA A 693 -46.67 -20.62 -21.41
C ALA A 693 -47.11 -21.97 -20.82
N SER A 694 -47.50 -21.96 -19.57
CA SER A 694 -48.04 -23.11 -18.84
C SER A 694 -47.16 -24.38 -18.92
N ALA A 695 -45.85 -24.20 -18.80
CA ALA A 695 -44.85 -25.27 -18.81
C ALA A 695 -43.94 -25.16 -17.57
N THR A 696 -43.33 -26.30 -17.16
CA THR A 696 -42.28 -26.33 -16.17
C THR A 696 -40.95 -26.53 -16.89
N TYR A 697 -39.96 -25.69 -16.58
CA TYR A 697 -38.58 -25.84 -17.06
C TYR A 697 -37.71 -26.33 -15.93
N ALA A 698 -36.91 -27.36 -16.15
CA ALA A 698 -36.02 -27.96 -15.17
C ALA A 698 -34.63 -28.18 -15.76
N PHE A 699 -33.61 -27.67 -15.10
CA PHE A 699 -32.24 -27.60 -15.59
C PHE A 699 -31.37 -28.56 -14.79
N GLU A 700 -30.64 -29.45 -15.47
CA GLU A 700 -29.80 -30.47 -14.83
C GLU A 700 -28.57 -29.84 -14.21
N VAL A 701 -28.26 -30.32 -13.01
CA VAL A 701 -27.08 -29.94 -12.23
C VAL A 701 -26.47 -31.16 -11.60
N THR A 702 -25.16 -31.39 -11.76
CA THR A 702 -24.41 -32.45 -11.12
C THR A 702 -23.51 -31.91 -10.06
N THR A 703 -23.49 -32.49 -8.86
CA THR A 703 -22.61 -32.10 -7.76
C THR A 703 -21.63 -33.16 -7.39
N PRO A 704 -20.32 -32.85 -7.25
CA PRO A 704 -19.33 -33.83 -6.77
C PRO A 704 -19.36 -34.05 -5.26
N VAL A 705 -20.03 -33.17 -4.52
CA VAL A 705 -20.14 -33.19 -3.05
C VAL A 705 -21.60 -33.22 -2.59
N ALA A 706 -21.86 -33.66 -1.36
CA ALA A 706 -23.21 -33.59 -0.79
C ALA A 706 -23.55 -32.11 -0.48
N LEU A 707 -24.74 -31.65 -0.90
CA LEU A 707 -25.19 -30.28 -0.77
C LEU A 707 -26.57 -30.19 -0.12
N GLU A 708 -26.76 -29.15 0.68
CA GLU A 708 -28.07 -28.69 1.14
C GLU A 708 -28.52 -27.51 0.26
N ILE A 709 -29.42 -27.79 -0.70
CA ILE A 709 -29.94 -26.78 -1.63
C ILE A 709 -31.00 -25.94 -0.92
N VAL A 710 -30.84 -24.61 -0.96
CA VAL A 710 -31.74 -23.63 -0.33
C VAL A 710 -32.39 -22.68 -1.35
N GLY A 711 -31.93 -22.73 -2.59
CA GLY A 711 -32.41 -21.89 -3.66
C GLY A 711 -31.63 -22.06 -4.95
N PHE A 712 -31.97 -21.26 -5.93
CA PHE A 712 -31.19 -21.10 -7.16
C PHE A 712 -31.46 -19.72 -7.77
N GLU A 713 -30.58 -19.28 -8.65
CA GLU A 713 -30.76 -18.07 -9.44
C GLU A 713 -30.84 -18.42 -10.92
N VAL A 714 -31.69 -17.69 -11.65
CA VAL A 714 -31.74 -17.73 -13.11
C VAL A 714 -31.67 -16.29 -13.65
N PHE A 715 -30.98 -16.10 -14.76
CA PHE A 715 -30.96 -14.81 -15.42
C PHE A 715 -32.19 -14.70 -16.32
N ALA A 716 -33.15 -13.86 -15.93
CA ALA A 716 -34.47 -13.78 -16.59
C ALA A 716 -35.07 -12.38 -16.50
N ASN A 717 -36.15 -12.13 -17.29
CA ASN A 717 -37.02 -10.97 -17.13
C ASN A 717 -38.49 -11.31 -17.45
N SER A 718 -39.40 -10.62 -16.80
CA SER A 718 -40.83 -10.67 -17.12
C SER A 718 -41.12 -9.94 -18.43
N THR A 719 -41.95 -10.52 -19.28
CA THR A 719 -42.39 -9.94 -20.57
C THR A 719 -43.65 -9.08 -20.43
N THR A 720 -44.28 -9.03 -19.25
CA THR A 720 -45.57 -8.35 -19.02
C THR A 720 -45.45 -6.88 -18.63
N GLY A 721 -44.25 -6.35 -18.44
CA GLY A 721 -44.04 -5.02 -17.86
C GLY A 721 -44.26 -4.92 -16.34
N ASN A 722 -44.68 -6.02 -15.69
CA ASN A 722 -44.80 -6.15 -14.24
C ASN A 722 -43.97 -7.34 -13.73
N PRO A 723 -43.49 -7.35 -12.47
CA PRO A 723 -42.84 -8.52 -11.88
C PRO A 723 -43.78 -9.75 -11.93
N LEU A 724 -43.24 -10.93 -12.23
CA LEU A 724 -43.93 -12.20 -12.34
C LEU A 724 -43.47 -13.16 -11.24
N THR A 725 -44.38 -13.58 -10.34
CA THR A 725 -44.10 -14.60 -9.33
C THR A 725 -44.67 -15.95 -9.78
N VAL A 726 -43.79 -16.97 -9.83
CA VAL A 726 -44.13 -18.33 -10.23
C VAL A 726 -43.54 -19.37 -9.29
N PRO A 727 -44.12 -20.62 -9.22
CA PRO A 727 -43.54 -21.71 -8.45
C PRO A 727 -42.14 -22.06 -8.92
N ALA A 728 -41.27 -22.44 -7.94
CA ALA A 728 -39.91 -22.90 -8.16
C ALA A 728 -39.71 -24.27 -7.49
N HIS A 729 -38.87 -25.10 -8.07
CA HIS A 729 -38.73 -26.52 -7.66
C HIS A 729 -37.30 -27.01 -7.73
N VAL A 730 -36.96 -27.97 -6.85
CA VAL A 730 -35.78 -28.85 -6.96
C VAL A 730 -36.28 -30.28 -7.16
N PHE A 731 -35.86 -30.95 -8.23
CA PHE A 731 -36.30 -32.29 -8.58
C PHE A 731 -35.16 -33.32 -8.46
N ALA A 732 -35.46 -34.55 -7.95
CA ALA A 732 -34.62 -35.69 -8.24
C ALA A 732 -34.88 -36.17 -9.68
N LEU A 733 -33.91 -36.86 -10.27
CA LEU A 733 -34.08 -37.62 -11.49
C LEU A 733 -34.50 -39.06 -11.16
N ASP A 734 -35.41 -39.62 -11.92
CA ASP A 734 -35.73 -41.06 -11.87
C ASP A 734 -34.71 -41.92 -12.59
N ALA A 735 -34.88 -43.25 -12.60
CA ALA A 735 -33.96 -44.17 -13.25
C ALA A 735 -33.86 -43.99 -14.78
N ALA A 736 -34.79 -43.26 -15.40
CA ALA A 736 -34.78 -42.91 -16.82
C ALA A 736 -34.11 -41.55 -17.08
N GLY A 737 -33.62 -40.87 -16.04
CA GLY A 737 -33.06 -39.52 -16.13
C GLY A 737 -34.08 -38.42 -16.27
N THR A 738 -35.33 -38.63 -15.84
CA THR A 738 -36.44 -37.69 -15.98
C THR A 738 -36.75 -37.07 -14.61
N PRO A 739 -37.08 -35.75 -14.52
CA PRO A 739 -37.47 -35.11 -13.27
C PRO A 739 -38.66 -35.83 -12.62
N SER A 740 -38.54 -36.16 -11.36
CA SER A 740 -39.54 -36.88 -10.57
C SER A 740 -40.32 -35.92 -9.65
N ILE A 741 -40.82 -36.42 -8.53
CA ILE A 741 -41.48 -35.59 -7.50
C ILE A 741 -40.48 -34.55 -6.96
N PRO A 742 -40.89 -33.29 -6.80
CA PRO A 742 -40.01 -32.25 -6.26
C PRO A 742 -39.46 -32.60 -4.88
N LEU A 743 -38.15 -32.52 -4.72
CA LEU A 743 -37.47 -32.65 -3.41
C LEU A 743 -37.74 -31.41 -2.54
N ALA A 744 -37.87 -30.25 -3.18
CA ALA A 744 -38.16 -28.99 -2.54
C ALA A 744 -38.97 -28.08 -3.48
N THR A 745 -39.82 -27.24 -2.91
CA THR A 745 -40.65 -26.26 -3.63
C THR A 745 -40.58 -24.88 -2.97
N GLY A 746 -40.84 -23.85 -3.76
CA GLY A 746 -40.83 -22.46 -3.33
C GLY A 746 -41.38 -21.55 -4.39
N SER A 747 -40.85 -20.34 -4.48
CA SER A 747 -41.24 -19.38 -5.50
C SER A 747 -40.06 -18.54 -5.98
N ILE A 748 -40.22 -18.03 -7.22
CA ILE A 748 -39.29 -17.07 -7.82
C ILE A 748 -40.09 -15.85 -8.30
N THR A 749 -39.61 -14.64 -8.00
CA THR A 749 -40.19 -13.38 -8.48
C THR A 749 -39.28 -12.75 -9.53
N ILE A 750 -39.66 -12.85 -10.80
CA ILE A 750 -38.87 -12.40 -11.95
C ILE A 750 -39.17 -10.93 -12.19
N GLY A 751 -38.13 -10.08 -12.16
CA GLY A 751 -38.21 -8.64 -12.39
C GLY A 751 -38.51 -8.26 -13.83
N THR A 752 -38.81 -6.98 -14.09
CA THR A 752 -39.12 -6.47 -15.44
C THR A 752 -37.91 -6.21 -16.32
N ALA A 753 -36.73 -5.97 -15.72
CA ALA A 753 -35.46 -5.84 -16.42
C ALA A 753 -34.70 -7.17 -16.42
N PRO A 754 -33.89 -7.49 -17.46
CA PRO A 754 -33.00 -8.65 -17.44
C PRO A 754 -32.03 -8.60 -16.26
N GLY A 755 -32.01 -9.67 -15.49
CA GLY A 755 -31.15 -9.75 -14.30
C GLY A 755 -31.20 -11.11 -13.62
N TRP A 756 -30.28 -11.35 -12.71
CA TRP A 756 -30.29 -12.49 -11.83
C TRP A 756 -31.46 -12.40 -10.86
N THR A 757 -32.26 -13.46 -10.82
CA THR A 757 -33.46 -13.55 -9.98
C THR A 757 -33.35 -14.80 -9.12
N THR A 758 -33.51 -14.65 -7.80
CA THR A 758 -33.37 -15.71 -6.82
C THR A 758 -34.69 -16.43 -6.59
N ALA A 759 -34.69 -17.75 -6.73
CA ALA A 759 -35.73 -18.65 -6.23
C ALA A 759 -35.35 -19.11 -4.82
N HIS A 760 -36.25 -18.91 -3.88
CA HIS A 760 -36.15 -19.51 -2.54
C HIS A 760 -37.01 -20.77 -2.48
N VAL A 761 -36.41 -21.91 -2.09
CA VAL A 761 -37.11 -23.17 -1.94
C VAL A 761 -36.98 -23.70 -0.50
N SER A 762 -37.86 -24.62 -0.08
CA SER A 762 -37.63 -25.41 1.10
C SER A 762 -36.34 -26.24 0.93
N THR A 763 -35.61 -26.48 2.01
CA THR A 763 -34.33 -27.19 1.95
C THR A 763 -34.41 -28.57 1.30
N ALA A 764 -33.54 -28.86 0.33
CA ALA A 764 -33.37 -30.18 -0.28
C ALA A 764 -31.94 -30.69 -0.05
N LEU A 765 -31.84 -31.94 0.44
CA LEU A 765 -30.56 -32.63 0.58
C LEU A 765 -30.24 -33.43 -0.67
N VAL A 766 -29.05 -33.21 -1.25
CA VAL A 766 -28.60 -33.91 -2.46
C VAL A 766 -27.26 -34.59 -2.15
N ALA A 767 -27.16 -35.88 -2.46
CA ALA A 767 -25.96 -36.68 -2.19
C ALA A 767 -24.79 -36.33 -3.14
N ALA A 768 -23.57 -36.63 -2.72
CA ALA A 768 -22.38 -36.49 -3.57
C ALA A 768 -22.48 -37.39 -4.81
N GLY A 769 -22.08 -36.88 -5.96
CA GLY A 769 -22.14 -37.57 -7.25
C GLY A 769 -23.53 -37.60 -7.88
N SER A 770 -24.55 -36.99 -7.27
CA SER A 770 -25.91 -36.99 -7.82
C SER A 770 -26.12 -35.94 -8.89
N THR A 771 -26.96 -36.25 -9.87
CA THR A 771 -27.56 -35.27 -10.79
C THR A 771 -28.99 -35.00 -10.32
N PHE A 772 -29.37 -33.74 -10.30
CA PHE A 772 -30.69 -33.25 -9.92
C PHE A 772 -31.09 -32.11 -10.84
N CYS A 773 -32.35 -31.65 -10.77
CA CYS A 773 -32.74 -30.46 -11.51
C CYS A 773 -33.23 -29.34 -10.59
N VAL A 774 -32.92 -28.10 -10.96
CA VAL A 774 -33.59 -26.90 -10.44
C VAL A 774 -34.47 -26.30 -11.54
N GLY A 775 -35.62 -25.78 -11.17
CA GLY A 775 -36.55 -25.32 -12.19
C GLY A 775 -37.69 -24.46 -11.67
N PHE A 776 -38.49 -23.93 -12.59
CA PHE A 776 -39.63 -23.09 -12.26
C PHE A 776 -40.79 -23.27 -13.29
N ASP A 777 -41.97 -22.99 -12.84
CA ASP A 777 -43.16 -22.97 -13.72
C ASP A 777 -43.23 -21.65 -14.47
N THR A 778 -43.77 -21.70 -15.70
CA THR A 778 -44.15 -20.50 -16.42
C THR A 778 -45.64 -20.24 -16.24
N GLY A 779 -46.02 -19.01 -16.02
CA GLY A 779 -47.43 -18.67 -15.96
C GLY A 779 -48.12 -18.66 -17.35
N ALA A 780 -49.36 -18.19 -17.41
CA ALA A 780 -50.08 -18.01 -18.68
C ALA A 780 -49.35 -17.05 -19.64
N VAL A 781 -48.57 -16.10 -19.08
CA VAL A 781 -47.67 -15.27 -19.86
C VAL A 781 -46.22 -15.59 -19.40
N PRO A 782 -45.45 -16.26 -20.23
CA PRO A 782 -44.16 -16.80 -19.83
C PRO A 782 -43.10 -15.68 -19.72
N PRO A 783 -42.14 -15.79 -18.79
CA PRO A 783 -40.94 -14.92 -18.77
C PRO A 783 -40.02 -15.24 -19.95
N SER A 784 -39.07 -14.36 -20.21
CA SER A 784 -37.88 -14.67 -21.01
C SER A 784 -36.74 -15.09 -20.07
N ALA A 785 -36.09 -16.20 -20.40
CA ALA A 785 -34.84 -16.60 -19.78
C ALA A 785 -33.65 -16.31 -20.73
N PHE A 786 -32.45 -16.44 -20.25
CA PHE A 786 -31.27 -16.09 -21.03
C PHE A 786 -30.25 -17.23 -21.05
N GLU A 787 -29.70 -17.43 -22.21
CA GLU A 787 -28.65 -18.40 -22.50
C GLU A 787 -27.38 -17.69 -22.92
N ALA A 788 -26.22 -18.29 -22.70
CA ALA A 788 -24.94 -17.81 -23.19
C ALA A 788 -24.24 -18.87 -24.03
N THR A 789 -23.38 -18.47 -24.95
CA THR A 789 -22.68 -19.36 -25.87
C THR A 789 -21.63 -20.18 -25.10
N THR A 790 -21.68 -21.52 -25.18
CA THR A 790 -20.79 -22.43 -24.42
C THR A 790 -19.55 -22.86 -25.18
N GLY A 791 -19.27 -22.30 -26.37
CA GLY A 791 -18.14 -22.73 -27.19
C GLY A 791 -18.28 -24.11 -27.83
N GLY A 792 -19.48 -24.69 -27.86
CA GLY A 792 -19.81 -25.91 -28.61
C GLY A 792 -20.39 -27.06 -27.80
N GLN A 793 -20.65 -26.88 -26.51
CA GLN A 793 -21.40 -27.88 -25.74
C GLN A 793 -22.84 -27.41 -25.51
N ASP A 794 -23.80 -28.29 -25.82
CA ASP A 794 -25.23 -28.10 -25.60
C ASP A 794 -25.66 -28.98 -24.43
N ILE A 795 -26.08 -28.36 -23.33
CA ILE A 795 -26.51 -29.08 -22.14
C ILE A 795 -28.03 -29.20 -22.13
N PRO A 796 -28.59 -30.41 -22.07
CA PRO A 796 -30.01 -30.60 -22.13
C PRO A 796 -30.73 -30.03 -20.90
N TYR A 797 -31.96 -29.58 -21.11
CA TYR A 797 -32.92 -29.27 -20.06
C TYR A 797 -34.19 -30.05 -20.24
N HIS A 798 -34.95 -30.22 -19.18
CA HIS A 798 -36.27 -30.88 -19.23
C HIS A 798 -37.38 -29.85 -19.28
N ARG A 799 -38.41 -30.15 -20.06
CA ARG A 799 -39.62 -29.34 -20.11
C ARG A 799 -40.86 -30.25 -19.92
N PHE A 800 -41.65 -29.90 -18.91
CA PHE A 800 -42.96 -30.52 -18.69
C PHE A 800 -44.02 -29.68 -19.38
N GLU A 801 -44.73 -30.31 -20.35
CA GLU A 801 -45.90 -29.72 -21.03
C GLU A 801 -46.85 -30.84 -21.48
N ASN A 802 -48.14 -30.57 -21.53
CA ASN A 802 -49.19 -31.55 -21.92
C ASN A 802 -49.14 -32.87 -21.11
N GLY A 803 -48.76 -32.81 -19.83
CA GLY A 803 -48.74 -33.97 -18.93
C GLY A 803 -47.52 -34.88 -19.02
N ALA A 804 -46.47 -34.51 -19.75
CA ALA A 804 -45.26 -35.31 -19.92
C ALA A 804 -43.96 -34.48 -19.89
N TRP A 805 -42.88 -35.06 -19.32
CA TRP A 805 -41.54 -34.51 -19.44
C TRP A 805 -40.92 -34.87 -20.79
N GLY A 806 -40.20 -33.90 -21.39
CA GLY A 806 -39.41 -34.15 -22.58
C GLY A 806 -38.03 -33.43 -22.46
N VAL A 807 -36.97 -34.15 -22.81
CA VAL A 807 -35.63 -33.55 -22.89
C VAL A 807 -35.53 -32.64 -24.10
N ARG A 808 -34.90 -31.50 -23.93
CA ARG A 808 -34.64 -30.48 -24.97
C ARG A 808 -33.20 -30.04 -24.98
N THR A 809 -32.77 -29.60 -26.14
CA THR A 809 -31.47 -28.97 -26.33
C THR A 809 -31.63 -27.64 -27.08
N THR A 810 -30.73 -26.71 -26.90
CA THR A 810 -30.75 -25.38 -27.51
C THR A 810 -29.74 -25.24 -28.65
N GLY A 811 -28.90 -26.23 -28.89
CA GLY A 811 -27.97 -26.36 -30.00
C GLY A 811 -26.56 -25.85 -29.71
N ARG A 812 -26.36 -24.70 -29.13
CA ARG A 812 -25.03 -24.16 -28.80
C ARG A 812 -25.02 -23.28 -27.53
N PHE A 813 -26.11 -23.31 -26.80
CA PHE A 813 -26.31 -22.41 -25.67
C PHE A 813 -26.54 -23.20 -24.38
N GLU A 814 -26.13 -22.61 -23.28
CA GLU A 814 -26.36 -23.12 -21.94
C GLU A 814 -27.10 -22.07 -21.10
N TRP A 815 -28.07 -22.51 -20.31
CA TRP A 815 -28.80 -21.64 -19.41
C TRP A 815 -27.93 -21.02 -18.34
N SER A 816 -28.15 -19.73 -18.07
CA SER A 816 -27.45 -19.00 -17.00
C SER A 816 -28.13 -19.29 -15.67
N ILE A 817 -27.53 -20.17 -14.88
CA ILE A 817 -28.05 -20.66 -13.60
C ILE A 817 -26.95 -20.72 -12.54
N ARG A 818 -27.33 -20.37 -11.32
CA ARG A 818 -26.53 -20.57 -10.10
C ARG A 818 -27.37 -21.32 -9.09
N VAL A 819 -26.84 -22.37 -8.50
CA VAL A 819 -27.49 -23.09 -7.39
C VAL A 819 -26.98 -22.54 -6.07
N LEU A 820 -27.90 -22.18 -5.18
CA LEU A 820 -27.61 -21.70 -3.84
C LEU A 820 -27.69 -22.87 -2.86
N CYS A 821 -26.59 -23.12 -2.15
CA CYS A 821 -26.53 -24.19 -1.17
C CYS A 821 -25.90 -23.72 0.15
N ARG A 822 -26.12 -24.50 1.17
CA ARG A 822 -25.36 -24.41 2.42
C ARG A 822 -24.36 -25.57 2.47
N PRO A 823 -23.14 -25.35 2.95
CA PRO A 823 -22.26 -26.46 3.32
C PRO A 823 -22.97 -27.37 4.31
N THR A 824 -22.87 -28.70 4.15
CA THR A 824 -23.39 -29.64 5.12
C THR A 824 -22.59 -29.69 6.44
N THR A 825 -21.43 -29.04 6.45
CA THR A 825 -20.61 -28.81 7.65
C THR A 825 -21.09 -27.57 8.37
N THR A 826 -21.47 -27.69 9.61
CA THR A 826 -21.76 -26.56 10.50
C THR A 826 -20.47 -25.88 10.92
N LEU A 827 -20.51 -24.56 11.08
CA LEU A 827 -19.35 -23.78 11.48
C LEU A 827 -19.17 -23.80 13.00
N PRO A 828 -17.95 -23.98 13.51
CA PRO A 828 -17.66 -23.77 14.91
C PRO A 828 -17.72 -22.27 15.25
N PRO A 829 -18.28 -21.84 16.38
CA PRO A 829 -18.23 -20.44 16.78
C PRO A 829 -16.78 -20.01 17.08
N MET A 830 -16.43 -18.83 16.69
CA MET A 830 -15.09 -18.25 16.83
C MET A 830 -15.11 -17.09 17.82
N LEU A 831 -14.01 -16.88 18.57
CA LEU A 831 -13.82 -15.74 19.46
C LEU A 831 -12.61 -14.93 19.00
N GLN A 832 -12.74 -13.62 18.99
CA GLN A 832 -11.66 -12.68 18.62
C GLN A 832 -11.59 -11.54 19.65
N ALA A 833 -10.40 -10.95 19.80
CA ALA A 833 -10.19 -9.79 20.64
C ALA A 833 -9.53 -8.68 19.82
N ALA A 834 -10.05 -7.45 19.91
CA ALA A 834 -9.54 -6.29 19.17
C ALA A 834 -9.50 -5.07 20.08
N GLY A 835 -8.51 -4.20 19.89
CA GLY A 835 -8.32 -2.97 20.69
C GLY A 835 -6.98 -2.92 21.40
N VAL A 836 -6.84 -1.98 22.33
CA VAL A 836 -5.62 -1.79 23.13
C VAL A 836 -5.73 -2.60 24.43
N MET A 837 -4.86 -3.59 24.59
CA MET A 837 -4.91 -4.53 25.74
C MET A 837 -3.93 -4.12 26.86
N ASP A 838 -3.78 -2.82 27.07
CA ASP A 838 -2.89 -2.25 28.09
C ASP A 838 -3.65 -1.79 29.32
N ALA A 839 -2.95 -1.64 30.45
CA ALA A 839 -3.54 -1.07 31.67
C ALA A 839 -4.13 0.34 31.40
N GLY A 840 -5.35 0.57 31.83
CA GLY A 840 -6.09 1.83 31.62
C GLY A 840 -6.89 1.90 30.32
N HIS A 841 -6.86 0.85 29.49
CA HIS A 841 -7.54 0.79 28.18
C HIS A 841 -8.68 -0.23 28.16
N SER A 842 -9.40 -0.26 27.04
CA SER A 842 -10.46 -1.24 26.81
C SER A 842 -10.24 -1.94 25.47
N TYR A 843 -10.60 -3.20 25.41
CA TYR A 843 -10.66 -4.00 24.18
C TYR A 843 -12.04 -4.63 24.02
N GLU A 844 -12.40 -5.00 22.81
CA GLU A 844 -13.66 -5.67 22.50
C GLU A 844 -13.40 -7.15 22.20
N LEU A 845 -14.20 -8.01 22.83
CA LEU A 845 -14.32 -9.42 22.48
C LEU A 845 -15.51 -9.59 21.54
N THR A 846 -15.28 -10.21 20.39
CA THR A 846 -16.33 -10.52 19.41
C THR A 846 -16.39 -12.01 19.17
N MET A 847 -17.54 -12.60 19.43
CA MET A 847 -17.88 -13.97 19.07
C MET A 847 -18.63 -13.96 17.75
N THR A 848 -18.20 -14.77 16.78
CA THR A 848 -18.83 -14.93 15.45
C THR A 848 -19.20 -16.38 15.20
N ASP A 849 -19.98 -16.64 14.16
CA ASP A 849 -20.42 -17.99 13.76
C ASP A 849 -21.19 -18.74 14.83
N ALA A 850 -21.74 -18.02 15.81
CA ALA A 850 -22.67 -18.54 16.79
C ALA A 850 -24.08 -18.78 16.18
N LEU A 851 -24.89 -19.63 16.79
CA LEU A 851 -26.28 -19.82 16.36
C LEU A 851 -27.04 -18.48 16.49
N PRO A 852 -27.60 -17.92 15.40
CA PRO A 852 -28.29 -16.64 15.46
C PRO A 852 -29.54 -16.64 16.36
N LEU A 853 -29.86 -15.48 16.92
CA LEU A 853 -31.06 -15.23 17.74
C LEU A 853 -31.18 -16.15 18.95
N THR A 854 -30.04 -16.61 19.47
CA THR A 854 -29.96 -17.43 20.71
C THR A 854 -29.32 -16.61 21.83
N PHE A 855 -29.20 -17.23 23.00
CA PHE A 855 -28.51 -16.66 24.14
C PHE A 855 -27.04 -17.11 24.16
N GLY A 856 -26.13 -16.17 24.39
CA GLY A 856 -24.71 -16.47 24.47
C GLY A 856 -24.01 -15.66 25.56
N GLY A 857 -22.74 -15.96 25.77
CA GLY A 857 -21.92 -15.21 26.70
C GLY A 857 -20.43 -15.41 26.46
N ILE A 858 -19.63 -14.54 27.06
CA ILE A 858 -18.17 -14.70 27.08
C ILE A 858 -17.71 -14.74 28.53
N ALA A 859 -17.03 -15.82 28.87
CA ALA A 859 -16.41 -16.00 30.18
C ALA A 859 -15.09 -15.22 30.28
N ILE A 860 -14.82 -14.67 31.45
CA ILE A 860 -13.57 -14.03 31.84
C ILE A 860 -12.98 -14.81 33.01
N GLY A 861 -11.73 -15.25 32.88
CA GLY A 861 -10.98 -15.99 33.89
C GLY A 861 -9.55 -15.53 34.03
N ILE A 862 -8.85 -15.98 35.01
CA ILE A 862 -7.42 -15.72 35.29
C ILE A 862 -6.57 -16.99 35.26
N SER A 863 -7.15 -18.16 35.01
CA SER A 863 -6.45 -19.43 34.90
C SER A 863 -6.95 -20.23 33.70
N ASN A 864 -6.03 -20.87 32.99
CA ASN A 864 -6.30 -21.90 31.96
C ASN A 864 -5.76 -23.30 32.38
N THR A 865 -5.34 -23.46 33.64
CA THR A 865 -4.78 -24.72 34.16
C THR A 865 -5.67 -25.36 35.21
N SER A 866 -6.52 -24.60 35.91
CA SER A 866 -7.45 -25.14 36.91
C SER A 866 -8.68 -24.26 37.10
N MET A 867 -9.83 -24.88 37.38
CA MET A 867 -11.09 -24.25 37.74
C MET A 867 -11.59 -24.89 39.06
N ASN A 868 -11.57 -24.13 40.16
CA ASN A 868 -12.00 -24.61 41.49
C ASN A 868 -11.35 -25.94 41.90
N GLY A 869 -10.05 -26.13 41.59
CA GLY A 869 -9.28 -27.35 41.87
C GLY A 869 -9.44 -28.49 40.82
N ILE A 870 -10.28 -28.29 39.81
CA ILE A 870 -10.43 -29.21 38.68
C ILE A 870 -9.42 -28.80 37.59
N PRO A 871 -8.57 -29.73 37.07
CA PRO A 871 -7.63 -29.43 36.01
C PRO A 871 -8.32 -28.98 34.70
N LEU A 872 -7.75 -27.98 34.03
CA LEU A 872 -8.13 -27.55 32.69
C LEU A 872 -7.04 -27.96 31.68
N PRO A 873 -7.38 -28.23 30.43
CA PRO A 873 -8.70 -28.19 29.78
C PRO A 873 -9.62 -29.32 30.26
N LEU A 874 -10.91 -29.01 30.49
CA LEU A 874 -11.91 -29.98 30.95
C LEU A 874 -12.83 -30.43 29.80
N PRO A 875 -12.70 -31.68 29.30
CA PRO A 875 -13.59 -32.18 28.26
C PRO A 875 -15.03 -32.38 28.77
N LEU A 876 -16.01 -32.01 27.95
CA LEU A 876 -17.43 -32.13 28.26
C LEU A 876 -18.12 -33.32 27.58
N ASP A 877 -17.36 -34.26 27.04
CA ASP A 877 -17.90 -35.48 26.38
C ASP A 877 -18.80 -36.27 27.32
N VAL A 878 -18.45 -36.33 28.61
CA VAL A 878 -19.20 -37.08 29.66
C VAL A 878 -20.59 -36.52 29.97
N VAL A 879 -20.83 -35.23 29.63
CA VAL A 879 -22.13 -34.57 29.76
C VAL A 879 -22.85 -34.38 28.44
N GLY A 880 -22.37 -35.04 27.38
CA GLY A 880 -23.01 -35.05 26.06
C GLY A 880 -22.63 -33.90 25.13
N ALA A 881 -21.63 -33.09 25.48
CA ALA A 881 -21.06 -32.08 24.58
C ALA A 881 -19.76 -32.61 23.95
N VAL A 882 -19.89 -33.56 23.05
CA VAL A 882 -18.75 -34.21 22.39
C VAL A 882 -17.86 -33.21 21.65
N GLY A 883 -16.54 -33.26 21.95
CA GLY A 883 -15.55 -32.35 21.37
C GLY A 883 -15.53 -30.94 21.97
N CYS A 884 -16.40 -30.61 22.90
CA CYS A 884 -16.40 -29.35 23.63
C CYS A 884 -15.49 -29.45 24.88
N THR A 885 -14.78 -28.39 25.15
CA THR A 885 -13.81 -28.33 26.25
C THR A 885 -13.87 -26.96 26.97
N ILE A 886 -13.97 -26.99 28.31
CA ILE A 886 -13.76 -25.76 29.08
C ILE A 886 -12.26 -25.46 29.14
N LEU A 887 -11.88 -24.29 28.74
CA LEU A 887 -10.48 -23.87 28.55
C LEU A 887 -9.99 -22.85 29.60
N SER A 888 -10.90 -22.21 30.36
CA SER A 888 -10.55 -21.25 31.41
C SER A 888 -11.44 -21.37 32.64
N ASP A 889 -10.95 -20.89 33.78
CA ASP A 889 -11.79 -20.66 34.96
C ASP A 889 -12.77 -19.53 34.66
N GLN A 890 -14.05 -19.76 34.88
CA GLN A 890 -15.12 -18.83 34.49
C GLN A 890 -15.50 -17.95 35.70
N LEU A 891 -14.65 -16.98 36.07
CA LEU A 891 -14.90 -16.08 37.23
C LEU A 891 -16.06 -15.13 36.98
N VAL A 892 -16.20 -14.60 35.77
CA VAL A 892 -17.29 -13.72 35.37
C VAL A 892 -17.74 -14.11 33.97
N VAL A 893 -19.05 -14.11 33.72
CA VAL A 893 -19.61 -14.37 32.38
C VAL A 893 -20.50 -13.18 31.99
N GLY A 894 -20.07 -12.46 30.97
CA GLY A 894 -20.92 -11.45 30.32
C GLY A 894 -21.88 -12.14 29.36
N THR A 895 -23.18 -11.95 29.51
CA THR A 895 -24.20 -12.65 28.75
C THR A 895 -25.11 -11.72 27.97
N GLY A 896 -25.65 -12.16 26.82
CA GLY A 896 -26.58 -11.40 25.99
C GLY A 896 -27.13 -12.23 24.83
N PHE A 897 -27.86 -11.57 23.95
CA PHE A 897 -28.38 -12.19 22.74
C PHE A 897 -27.38 -12.13 21.60
N VAL A 898 -27.22 -13.22 20.91
CA VAL A 898 -26.52 -13.34 19.63
C VAL A 898 -27.41 -12.71 18.55
N ASP A 899 -26.86 -11.82 17.74
CA ASP A 899 -27.61 -11.12 16.69
C ASP A 899 -28.06 -12.04 15.54
N GLY A 900 -28.79 -11.44 14.57
CA GLY A 900 -29.35 -12.19 13.44
C GLY A 900 -28.31 -12.76 12.45
N VAL A 901 -27.03 -12.33 12.57
CA VAL A 901 -25.90 -12.85 11.75
C VAL A 901 -25.00 -13.81 12.53
N GLY A 902 -25.30 -14.04 13.81
CA GLY A 902 -24.55 -14.95 14.66
C GLY A 902 -23.35 -14.31 15.36
N SER A 903 -23.43 -13.02 15.69
CA SER A 903 -22.39 -12.29 16.39
C SER A 903 -22.84 -11.82 17.78
N PHE A 904 -21.90 -11.81 18.74
CA PHE A 904 -22.06 -11.25 20.07
C PHE A 904 -20.79 -10.49 20.46
N ARG A 905 -20.94 -9.26 21.00
CA ARG A 905 -19.83 -8.39 21.37
C ARG A 905 -19.85 -8.02 22.83
N MET A 906 -18.67 -7.94 23.44
CA MET A 906 -18.51 -7.60 24.85
C MET A 906 -17.25 -6.73 25.03
N PRO A 907 -17.38 -5.47 25.51
CA PRO A 907 -16.24 -4.65 25.87
C PRO A 907 -15.66 -5.10 27.21
N VAL A 908 -14.32 -5.10 27.30
CA VAL A 908 -13.58 -5.39 28.54
C VAL A 908 -12.68 -4.20 28.85
N SER A 909 -12.84 -3.59 30.04
CA SER A 909 -12.02 -2.48 30.50
C SER A 909 -10.96 -2.96 31.47
N ILE A 910 -9.70 -2.58 31.23
CA ILE A 910 -8.57 -2.90 32.10
C ILE A 910 -8.33 -1.70 33.06
N PRO A 911 -8.31 -1.90 34.37
CA PRO A 911 -8.05 -0.80 35.32
C PRO A 911 -6.68 -0.13 35.02
N ASN A 912 -6.63 1.20 35.18
CA ASN A 912 -5.39 1.97 35.04
C ASN A 912 -4.49 1.78 36.28
N SER A 913 -3.82 0.63 36.34
CA SER A 913 -2.90 0.31 37.43
C SER A 913 -1.75 -0.55 36.93
N PRO A 914 -0.50 -0.18 37.21
CA PRO A 914 0.68 -0.96 36.80
C PRO A 914 0.70 -2.37 37.44
N TYR A 915 -0.12 -2.62 38.43
CA TYR A 915 -0.25 -3.92 39.07
C TYR A 915 -0.74 -5.01 38.11
N PHE A 916 -1.55 -4.65 37.11
CA PHE A 916 -2.09 -5.59 36.11
C PHE A 916 -1.14 -5.85 34.93
N VAL A 917 -0.09 -5.06 34.77
CA VAL A 917 0.89 -5.27 33.66
C VAL A 917 1.54 -6.63 33.79
N GLY A 918 1.52 -7.41 32.71
CA GLY A 918 2.03 -8.78 32.63
C GLY A 918 0.99 -9.86 33.05
N TRP A 919 -0.17 -9.47 33.62
CA TRP A 919 -1.22 -10.44 33.90
C TRP A 919 -1.78 -11.03 32.60
N ARG A 920 -2.26 -12.29 32.71
CA ARG A 920 -3.01 -12.94 31.63
C ARG A 920 -4.45 -13.12 32.05
N ILE A 921 -5.38 -12.65 31.19
CA ILE A 921 -6.82 -12.85 31.30
C ILE A 921 -7.22 -13.83 30.21
N TYR A 922 -8.02 -14.83 30.59
CA TYR A 922 -8.46 -15.87 29.67
C TYR A 922 -9.94 -15.71 29.37
N HIS A 923 -10.32 -15.86 28.09
CA HIS A 923 -11.69 -15.73 27.62
C HIS A 923 -12.11 -16.96 26.86
N GLN A 924 -13.38 -17.34 26.97
CA GLN A 924 -14.02 -18.36 26.17
C GLN A 924 -15.50 -18.03 25.95
N GLY A 925 -15.95 -18.10 24.69
CA GLY A 925 -17.35 -17.89 24.33
C GLY A 925 -18.18 -19.16 24.61
N VAL A 926 -19.43 -18.98 25.02
CA VAL A 926 -20.43 -20.02 25.17
C VAL A 926 -21.71 -19.61 24.46
N VAL A 927 -22.35 -20.51 23.75
CA VAL A 927 -23.60 -20.30 23.00
C VAL A 927 -24.61 -21.36 23.38
N VAL A 928 -25.85 -20.97 23.64
CA VAL A 928 -26.97 -21.89 23.73
C VAL A 928 -27.30 -22.44 22.36
N ASP A 929 -27.07 -23.72 22.14
CA ASP A 929 -27.29 -24.42 20.86
C ASP A 929 -27.84 -25.83 21.13
N PRO A 930 -29.16 -25.94 21.40
CA PRO A 930 -29.78 -27.22 21.79
C PRO A 930 -29.74 -28.31 20.69
N THR A 931 -29.42 -27.89 19.46
CA THR A 931 -29.38 -28.81 18.30
C THR A 931 -27.99 -29.34 18.02
N ALA A 932 -26.94 -28.73 18.56
CA ALA A 932 -25.56 -29.11 18.31
C ALA A 932 -25.13 -30.37 19.06
N ASN A 933 -25.61 -30.53 20.31
CA ASN A 933 -25.25 -31.67 21.17
C ASN A 933 -26.25 -31.83 22.33
N ALA A 934 -26.16 -32.95 23.07
CA ALA A 934 -27.10 -33.28 24.16
C ALA A 934 -26.99 -32.35 25.38
N PHE A 935 -25.85 -31.67 25.55
CA PHE A 935 -25.65 -30.68 26.62
C PHE A 935 -26.34 -29.35 26.30
N GLY A 936 -26.62 -29.08 25.04
CA GLY A 936 -27.34 -27.88 24.57
C GLY A 936 -26.47 -26.60 24.53
N TYR A 937 -25.14 -26.71 24.59
CA TYR A 937 -24.20 -25.59 24.54
C TYR A 937 -23.01 -25.88 23.65
N VAL A 938 -22.49 -24.85 23.01
CA VAL A 938 -21.28 -24.89 22.21
C VAL A 938 -20.28 -23.89 22.75
N LEU A 939 -18.99 -24.23 22.79
CA LEU A 939 -17.93 -23.40 23.30
C LEU A 939 -16.96 -23.02 22.17
N THR A 940 -16.45 -21.79 22.22
CA THR A 940 -15.39 -21.32 21.30
C THR A 940 -14.02 -21.83 21.74
N HIS A 941 -12.99 -21.70 20.88
CA HIS A 941 -11.61 -21.70 21.37
C HIS A 941 -11.42 -20.59 22.42
N GLY A 942 -10.33 -20.68 23.17
CA GLY A 942 -9.98 -19.67 24.17
C GLY A 942 -9.15 -18.54 23.58
N ILE A 943 -9.25 -17.35 24.18
CA ILE A 943 -8.35 -16.21 23.96
C ILE A 943 -7.62 -15.90 25.25
N ALA A 944 -6.29 -15.90 25.23
CA ALA A 944 -5.46 -15.39 26.33
C ALA A 944 -5.03 -13.98 26.01
N VAL A 945 -5.43 -13.00 26.81
CA VAL A 945 -5.02 -11.60 26.71
C VAL A 945 -3.95 -11.33 27.75
N GLN A 946 -2.75 -10.98 27.32
CA GLN A 946 -1.69 -10.48 28.18
C GLN A 946 -1.78 -8.95 28.27
N ILE A 947 -1.87 -8.42 29.50
CA ILE A 947 -1.97 -6.97 29.72
C ILE A 947 -0.59 -6.35 29.52
N GLY A 948 -0.52 -5.36 28.62
CA GLY A 948 0.67 -4.55 28.36
C GLY A 948 0.73 -3.28 29.24
N GLY A 949 1.87 -2.52 29.11
CA GLY A 949 2.08 -1.26 29.80
C GLY A 949 3.26 -0.45 29.31
#